data_d2af1e3e0d31528a3cef694a1685ddd3
#
_entry.id   d2af1e3e0d31528a3cef694a1685ddd3
#
_cell.length_a   1.000
_cell.length_b   1.000
_cell.length_c   1.000
_cell.angle_alpha   90.00
_cell.angle_beta   90.00
_cell.angle_gamma   90.00
#
_symmetry.space_group_name_H-M   'P 1'
#
loop_
_entity.id
_entity.type
_entity.pdbx_description
1 polymer ?
#
loop_
_entity_poly.entity_id
_entity_poly.type
_entity_poly.pdbx_seq_one_letter_code
_entity_poly.pdbx_strand_id
1 'polypeptide(L)'
;MSAKQTRKEKVEAQKTQHQQATSSSPKKKAPAPRKSDSLIRGLNLILIGLVTVFYFNTLSNEYALDDYGVILENEYTKQGVSGIPTILSTGYRTSFTAGDNQLYRPLSKVMFAMEWSLSPRNPGLNHFMNVALFALTIVLLFKTLRLYISNSILIPFLAAALFAIHPIHTEVVANIKGRDDILCMLFFVVTTLYIYRFTQSGLMKHLGYAGGAFFLAFLSKESAITFLAVVPLMLYFFTNASKEVYLKTTGVLASVTILFLLIRTSVLQGDTAPVPIIDNYISGIDGFVGQRATAIAISGIYLWKLFVPHPLVCDASISQIAEYGLTDWQFLVPLLIFISAAVFAFAKLKEKNILSFAILYFFVTFSVVSNIPFILGTNYGERLLYAPSLGLSIACAFLLAKFIQKEEKQALSASSFLSANSKAVMVVAIVGVCYGYLTITRNAEWTDNNTLYCTDMQKSANSTKLHYYYANHITQPEFLSVLPKGSPERKKIIDTAAIEFKKALHLYPAYPDAIQKLATMLYEQGKTDSAGICYKRAIRLVPTNAQYRNNYGTMLFELGKLEEAQYQFEAAIRFSPAYSHALNNLASVHGTRGSKYVGLINAYPPRREELIAKATASFNKSLEYSLGAIKYDPSYSQAYETCAITYASLGDQVNYQKYHQLAEQTKQKTGK
;
A
#
# COMPACT_ATOMS: atom_id res chain seq x y z
N MET A 1 -16.96 62.16 -68.44
CA MET A 1 -17.61 62.05 -67.14
C MET A 1 -18.48 60.78 -67.04
N SER A 2 -17.96 59.58 -67.25
CA SER A 2 -18.82 58.35 -67.20
C SER A 2 -18.19 57.11 -66.45
N ALA A 3 -16.87 57.04 -66.28
CA ALA A 3 -16.25 55.85 -65.73
C ALA A 3 -15.99 55.91 -64.23
N LYS A 4 -16.14 57.08 -63.57
CA LYS A 4 -15.93 57.25 -62.13
C LYS A 4 -17.22 57.06 -61.29
N GLN A 5 -18.40 57.22 -61.88
CA GLN A 5 -19.68 57.02 -61.20
C GLN A 5 -20.04 55.54 -61.05
N THR A 6 -19.84 54.77 -62.11
CA THR A 6 -20.14 53.28 -62.06
C THR A 6 -19.26 52.48 -61.09
N ARG A 7 -18.10 53.03 -60.74
CA ARG A 7 -17.19 52.34 -59.77
C ARG A 7 -17.56 52.63 -58.30
N LYS A 8 -18.16 53.81 -58.04
CA LYS A 8 -18.68 54.15 -56.69
C LYS A 8 -19.93 53.38 -56.34
N GLU A 9 -20.86 53.28 -57.32
CA GLU A 9 -22.12 52.49 -57.06
C GLU A 9 -21.87 51.01 -56.92
N LYS A 10 -20.87 50.39 -57.60
CA LYS A 10 -20.48 48.98 -57.33
C LYS A 10 -19.81 48.75 -55.98
N VAL A 11 -19.08 49.71 -55.43
CA VAL A 11 -18.42 49.62 -54.14
C VAL A 11 -19.43 49.81 -52.99
N GLU A 12 -20.45 50.71 -53.20
CA GLU A 12 -21.53 50.87 -52.23
C GLU A 12 -22.47 49.68 -52.24
N ALA A 13 -22.81 49.05 -53.33
CA ALA A 13 -23.60 47.85 -53.43
C ALA A 13 -22.89 46.64 -52.81
N GLN A 14 -21.56 46.53 -52.92
CA GLN A 14 -20.78 45.51 -52.25
C GLN A 14 -20.67 45.69 -50.70
N LYS A 15 -20.64 46.95 -50.23
CA LYS A 15 -20.66 47.28 -48.82
C LYS A 15 -22.01 46.96 -48.17
N THR A 16 -23.12 47.21 -48.85
CA THR A 16 -24.46 46.96 -48.38
C THR A 16 -24.79 45.49 -48.39
N GLN A 17 -24.28 44.67 -49.31
CA GLN A 17 -24.37 43.22 -49.30
C GLN A 17 -23.52 42.60 -48.20
N HIS A 18 -22.37 43.17 -47.82
CA HIS A 18 -21.52 42.67 -46.70
C HIS A 18 -22.09 43.03 -45.33
N GLN A 19 -22.84 44.16 -45.20
CA GLN A 19 -23.53 44.50 -43.93
C GLN A 19 -24.82 43.74 -43.70
N GLN A 20 -25.51 43.27 -44.73
CA GLN A 20 -26.68 42.39 -44.59
C GLN A 20 -26.31 40.92 -44.36
N ALA A 21 -25.09 40.49 -44.70
CA ALA A 21 -24.59 39.13 -44.45
C ALA A 21 -24.06 38.90 -43.02
N THR A 22 -23.87 39.99 -42.24
CA THR A 22 -23.31 39.89 -40.86
C THR A 22 -24.36 39.97 -39.76
N SER A 23 -25.66 40.13 -40.05
CA SER A 23 -26.71 40.32 -39.04
C SER A 23 -27.69 39.14 -38.86
N SER A 24 -27.43 37.96 -39.41
CA SER A 24 -28.24 36.78 -39.16
C SER A 24 -27.38 35.52 -39.01
N SER A 25 -26.53 35.49 -37.97
CA SER A 25 -26.02 34.22 -37.46
C SER A 25 -27.15 33.54 -36.66
N PRO A 26 -27.69 32.42 -37.11
CA PRO A 26 -28.62 31.70 -36.27
C PRO A 26 -27.85 31.24 -35.03
N LYS A 27 -28.29 31.66 -33.83
CA LYS A 27 -27.85 31.06 -32.54
C LYS A 27 -27.91 29.52 -32.73
N LYS A 28 -26.76 28.87 -32.88
CA LYS A 28 -26.67 27.41 -32.88
C LYS A 28 -27.32 26.96 -31.58
N LYS A 29 -28.56 26.50 -31.62
CA LYS A 29 -29.14 25.72 -30.55
C LYS A 29 -28.15 24.62 -30.27
N ALA A 30 -27.76 24.47 -28.96
CA ALA A 30 -26.96 23.34 -28.53
C ALA A 30 -27.62 22.07 -29.10
N PRO A 31 -26.86 21.19 -29.76
CA PRO A 31 -27.44 19.98 -30.32
C PRO A 31 -28.15 19.24 -29.22
N ALA A 32 -29.40 18.88 -29.43
CA ALA A 32 -30.13 18.00 -28.51
C ALA A 32 -29.25 16.77 -28.21
N PRO A 33 -29.16 16.29 -26.98
CA PRO A 33 -28.31 15.16 -26.62
C PRO A 33 -28.63 14.00 -27.56
N ARG A 34 -27.61 13.51 -28.27
CA ARG A 34 -27.78 12.35 -29.17
C ARG A 34 -28.34 11.21 -28.33
N LYS A 35 -29.32 10.48 -28.86
CA LYS A 35 -30.01 9.36 -28.16
C LYS A 35 -29.03 8.34 -27.54
N SER A 36 -27.81 8.22 -28.09
CA SER A 36 -26.72 7.42 -27.53
C SER A 36 -26.18 7.94 -26.17
N ASP A 37 -26.31 9.24 -25.87
CA ASP A 37 -25.75 9.82 -24.64
C ASP A 37 -26.57 9.45 -23.41
N SER A 38 -27.89 9.27 -23.54
CA SER A 38 -28.78 8.83 -22.47
C SER A 38 -28.49 7.38 -22.04
N LEU A 39 -28.28 6.47 -23.00
CA LEU A 39 -27.85 5.09 -22.72
C LEU A 39 -26.55 5.05 -21.91
N ILE A 40 -25.53 5.72 -22.41
CA ILE A 40 -24.20 5.68 -21.76
C ILE A 40 -24.21 6.30 -20.37
N ARG A 41 -24.95 7.41 -20.17
CA ARG A 41 -25.16 8.00 -18.83
C ARG A 41 -25.83 7.01 -17.89
N GLY A 42 -26.88 6.33 -18.34
CA GLY A 42 -27.60 5.33 -17.55
C GLY A 42 -26.70 4.13 -17.16
N LEU A 43 -25.88 3.62 -18.09
CA LEU A 43 -24.94 2.53 -17.81
C LEU A 43 -23.84 2.96 -16.82
N ASN A 44 -23.33 4.20 -16.95
CA ASN A 44 -22.37 4.75 -15.99
C ASN A 44 -22.99 4.84 -14.57
N LEU A 45 -24.23 5.30 -14.44
CA LEU A 45 -24.91 5.37 -13.15
C LEU A 45 -25.09 3.97 -12.51
N ILE A 46 -25.38 2.96 -13.32
CA ILE A 46 -25.44 1.57 -12.85
C ILE A 46 -24.09 1.11 -12.32
N LEU A 47 -23.01 1.38 -13.05
CA LEU A 47 -21.65 1.01 -12.62
C LEU A 47 -21.23 1.73 -11.32
N ILE A 48 -21.54 3.03 -11.19
CA ILE A 48 -21.34 3.78 -9.94
C ILE A 48 -22.17 3.16 -8.81
N GLY A 49 -23.45 2.85 -9.08
CA GLY A 49 -24.34 2.21 -8.11
C GLY A 49 -23.81 0.86 -7.62
N LEU A 50 -23.28 0.03 -8.53
CA LEU A 50 -22.64 -1.24 -8.18
C LEU A 50 -21.47 -1.02 -7.22
N VAL A 51 -20.53 -0.13 -7.54
CA VAL A 51 -19.38 0.17 -6.66
C VAL A 51 -19.87 0.68 -5.30
N THR A 52 -20.83 1.61 -5.29
CA THR A 52 -21.36 2.17 -4.04
C THR A 52 -21.99 1.09 -3.17
N VAL A 53 -22.85 0.24 -3.72
CA VAL A 53 -23.56 -0.82 -2.97
C VAL A 53 -22.56 -1.86 -2.43
N PHE A 54 -21.52 -2.22 -3.19
CA PHE A 54 -20.58 -3.26 -2.80
C PHE A 54 -19.57 -2.77 -1.74
N TYR A 55 -19.27 -1.47 -1.68
CA TYR A 55 -18.24 -0.93 -0.81
C TYR A 55 -18.73 0.12 0.19
N PHE A 56 -20.07 0.38 0.24
CA PHE A 56 -20.65 1.35 1.15
C PHE A 56 -20.29 1.11 2.61
N ASN A 57 -20.26 -0.14 3.05
CA ASN A 57 -19.99 -0.51 4.43
C ASN A 57 -18.52 -0.26 4.86
N THR A 58 -17.61 0.01 3.91
CA THR A 58 -16.21 0.36 4.26
C THR A 58 -16.10 1.77 4.84
N LEU A 59 -17.09 2.65 4.61
CA LEU A 59 -17.05 4.04 5.07
C LEU A 59 -17.01 4.19 6.60
N SER A 60 -17.43 3.15 7.33
CA SER A 60 -17.39 3.09 8.79
C SER A 60 -16.22 2.31 9.36
N ASN A 61 -15.32 1.81 8.50
CA ASN A 61 -14.14 1.07 8.92
C ASN A 61 -13.06 2.01 9.47
N GLU A 62 -12.25 1.51 10.40
CA GLU A 62 -11.07 2.15 10.93
C GLU A 62 -9.84 1.89 10.02
N TYR A 63 -8.69 2.36 10.45
CA TYR A 63 -7.43 2.03 9.81
C TYR A 63 -7.03 0.58 10.09
N ALA A 64 -6.51 -0.11 9.08
CA ALA A 64 -6.07 -1.50 9.22
C ALA A 64 -4.75 -1.77 8.49
N LEU A 65 -3.97 -2.70 9.03
CA LEU A 65 -2.75 -3.27 8.44
C LEU A 65 -1.73 -2.19 8.01
N ASP A 66 -1.49 -2.06 6.71
CA ASP A 66 -0.51 -1.15 6.11
C ASP A 66 -0.83 0.34 6.32
N ASP A 67 -2.08 0.69 6.67
CA ASP A 67 -2.52 2.07 6.89
C ASP A 67 -1.76 2.73 8.04
N TYR A 68 -1.39 1.94 9.05
CA TYR A 68 -0.60 2.43 10.18
C TYR A 68 0.75 3.00 9.73
N GLY A 69 1.52 2.23 8.96
CA GLY A 69 2.85 2.64 8.53
C GLY A 69 2.89 3.76 7.50
N VAL A 70 1.78 4.01 6.80
CA VAL A 70 1.72 5.00 5.71
C VAL A 70 0.99 6.28 6.15
N ILE A 71 0.03 6.18 7.08
CA ILE A 71 -0.82 7.29 7.50
C ILE A 71 -0.63 7.61 8.99
N LEU A 72 -1.02 6.69 9.90
CA LEU A 72 -1.12 6.97 11.33
C LEU A 72 0.22 7.18 12.02
N GLU A 73 1.24 6.41 11.67
CA GLU A 73 2.57 6.45 12.28
C GLU A 73 3.63 7.06 11.37
N ASN A 74 3.22 7.59 10.20
CA ASN A 74 4.12 8.26 9.28
C ASN A 74 4.20 9.76 9.55
N GLU A 75 5.32 10.22 10.10
CA GLU A 75 5.52 11.61 10.49
C GLU A 75 5.38 12.59 9.32
N TYR A 76 5.78 12.20 8.11
CA TYR A 76 5.67 13.09 6.95
C TYR A 76 4.22 13.22 6.46
N THR A 77 3.43 12.15 6.55
CA THR A 77 1.99 12.20 6.26
C THR A 77 1.25 13.06 7.29
N LYS A 78 1.59 12.95 8.58
CA LYS A 78 1.00 13.73 9.67
C LYS A 78 1.33 15.22 9.60
N GLN A 79 2.40 15.62 8.93
CA GLN A 79 2.69 17.04 8.66
C GLN A 79 1.70 17.66 7.66
N GLY A 80 0.85 16.86 7.03
CA GLY A 80 -0.12 17.33 6.04
C GLY A 80 0.56 17.93 4.81
N VAL A 81 0.00 19.01 4.29
CA VAL A 81 0.51 19.67 3.06
C VAL A 81 1.98 20.11 3.20
N SER A 82 2.43 20.51 4.39
CA SER A 82 3.83 20.88 4.61
C SER A 82 4.82 19.73 4.50
N GLY A 83 4.36 18.48 4.67
CA GLY A 83 5.16 17.26 4.49
C GLY A 83 5.37 16.83 3.04
N ILE A 84 4.61 17.41 2.08
CA ILE A 84 4.64 16.98 0.67
C ILE A 84 6.04 17.03 0.04
N PRO A 85 6.86 18.09 0.21
CA PRO A 85 8.21 18.10 -0.35
C PRO A 85 9.06 16.92 0.14
N THR A 86 8.96 16.57 1.43
CA THR A 86 9.67 15.43 2.01
C THR A 86 9.13 14.10 1.49
N ILE A 87 7.82 13.97 1.33
CA ILE A 87 7.18 12.77 0.73
C ILE A 87 7.69 12.52 -0.68
N LEU A 88 7.85 13.58 -1.50
CA LEU A 88 8.34 13.47 -2.87
C LEU A 88 9.82 13.09 -2.97
N SER A 89 10.60 13.33 -1.93
CA SER A 89 12.06 13.11 -1.90
C SER A 89 12.51 11.92 -1.04
N THR A 90 11.56 11.14 -0.49
CA THR A 90 11.87 10.02 0.42
C THR A 90 11.14 8.74 0.01
N GLY A 91 11.58 7.61 0.54
CA GLY A 91 10.93 6.31 0.37
C GLY A 91 9.52 6.26 1.01
N TYR A 92 8.75 5.28 0.59
CA TYR A 92 7.33 5.18 0.94
C TYR A 92 7.08 5.01 2.45
N ARG A 93 7.87 4.17 3.13
CA ARG A 93 7.78 3.90 4.57
C ARG A 93 8.80 4.65 5.42
N THR A 94 9.60 5.52 4.82
CA THR A 94 10.57 6.36 5.57
C THR A 94 9.84 7.12 6.66
N SER A 95 10.41 7.22 7.83
CA SER A 95 9.91 7.70 9.13
C SER A 95 9.07 6.69 9.94
N PHE A 96 8.56 5.62 9.35
CA PHE A 96 7.92 4.54 10.09
C PHE A 96 8.90 3.39 10.40
N THR A 97 9.63 2.93 9.39
CA THR A 97 10.63 1.86 9.53
C THR A 97 12.01 2.38 9.15
N ALA A 98 12.95 2.34 10.08
CA ALA A 98 14.35 2.69 9.79
C ALA A 98 14.92 1.68 8.78
N GLY A 99 15.39 2.17 7.62
CA GLY A 99 16.03 1.36 6.58
C GLY A 99 15.09 0.72 5.54
N ASP A 100 13.77 0.88 5.62
CA ASP A 100 12.84 0.42 4.57
C ASP A 100 12.66 1.49 3.49
N ASN A 101 13.63 1.58 2.59
CA ASN A 101 13.65 2.51 1.45
C ASN A 101 13.42 1.81 0.10
N GLN A 102 12.74 0.65 0.06
CA GLN A 102 12.61 -0.13 -1.16
C GLN A 102 11.50 0.34 -2.11
N LEU A 103 10.50 1.07 -1.62
CA LEU A 103 9.34 1.52 -2.38
C LEU A 103 9.31 3.03 -2.56
N TYR A 104 8.95 3.48 -3.78
CA TYR A 104 8.75 4.89 -4.08
C TYR A 104 7.39 5.11 -4.73
N ARG A 105 6.39 5.51 -3.93
CA ARG A 105 4.98 5.71 -4.30
C ARG A 105 4.44 7.01 -3.72
N PRO A 106 4.98 8.16 -4.12
CA PRO A 106 4.63 9.41 -3.47
C PRO A 106 3.18 9.84 -3.68
N LEU A 107 2.51 9.46 -4.78
CA LEU A 107 1.22 10.04 -5.15
C LEU A 107 0.10 9.73 -4.16
N SER A 108 -0.05 8.47 -3.73
CA SER A 108 -1.05 8.11 -2.72
C SER A 108 -0.74 8.77 -1.38
N LYS A 109 0.54 8.82 -1.00
CA LYS A 109 0.99 9.45 0.24
C LYS A 109 0.76 10.97 0.26
N VAL A 110 0.96 11.65 -0.88
CA VAL A 110 0.60 13.07 -1.05
C VAL A 110 -0.91 13.27 -0.82
N MET A 111 -1.76 12.39 -1.36
CA MET A 111 -3.21 12.46 -1.14
C MET A 111 -3.55 12.25 0.35
N PHE A 112 -2.92 11.28 1.02
CA PHE A 112 -3.11 11.08 2.47
C PHE A 112 -2.68 12.29 3.28
N ALA A 113 -1.58 12.94 2.94
CA ALA A 113 -1.15 14.18 3.59
C ALA A 113 -2.14 15.33 3.38
N MET A 114 -2.72 15.46 2.19
CA MET A 114 -3.77 16.45 1.91
C MET A 114 -5.04 16.15 2.75
N GLU A 115 -5.48 14.90 2.78
CA GLU A 115 -6.63 14.46 3.58
C GLU A 115 -6.38 14.66 5.08
N TRP A 116 -5.17 14.39 5.57
CA TRP A 116 -4.77 14.68 6.93
C TRP A 116 -4.88 16.17 7.28
N SER A 117 -4.49 17.06 6.35
CA SER A 117 -4.66 18.52 6.55
C SER A 117 -6.12 18.96 6.59
N LEU A 118 -7.00 18.27 5.84
CA LEU A 118 -8.44 18.59 5.84
C LEU A 118 -9.14 18.06 7.08
N SER A 119 -8.83 16.84 7.49
CA SER A 119 -9.45 16.18 8.65
C SER A 119 -8.50 15.13 9.21
N PRO A 120 -7.67 15.46 10.20
CA PRO A 120 -6.72 14.52 10.80
C PRO A 120 -7.41 13.30 11.40
N ARG A 121 -6.81 12.12 11.22
CA ARG A 121 -7.31 10.84 11.75
C ARG A 121 -8.77 10.53 11.36
N ASN A 122 -9.15 10.81 10.13
CA ASN A 122 -10.50 10.54 9.64
C ASN A 122 -10.50 9.37 8.63
N PRO A 123 -10.65 8.11 9.09
CA PRO A 123 -10.68 6.94 8.19
C PRO A 123 -11.86 6.99 7.22
N GLY A 124 -13.02 7.50 7.65
CA GLY A 124 -14.20 7.63 6.79
C GLY A 124 -13.96 8.48 5.55
N LEU A 125 -13.23 9.61 5.68
CA LEU A 125 -12.82 10.41 4.53
C LEU A 125 -11.88 9.63 3.59
N ASN A 126 -10.92 8.92 4.15
CA ASN A 126 -9.97 8.15 3.38
C ASN A 126 -10.65 6.98 2.61
N HIS A 127 -11.58 6.27 3.25
CA HIS A 127 -12.40 5.23 2.60
C HIS A 127 -13.30 5.80 1.52
N PHE A 128 -13.97 6.94 1.80
CA PHE A 128 -14.77 7.63 0.78
C PHE A 128 -13.95 7.94 -0.47
N MET A 129 -12.72 8.45 -0.30
CA MET A 129 -11.83 8.74 -1.43
C MET A 129 -11.46 7.48 -2.21
N ASN A 130 -11.21 6.35 -1.54
CA ASN A 130 -10.94 5.07 -2.22
C ASN A 130 -12.14 4.61 -3.05
N VAL A 131 -13.35 4.61 -2.47
CA VAL A 131 -14.58 4.22 -3.16
C VAL A 131 -14.87 5.15 -4.35
N ALA A 132 -14.73 6.45 -4.19
CA ALA A 132 -14.92 7.45 -5.25
C ALA A 132 -13.92 7.28 -6.40
N LEU A 133 -12.64 7.08 -6.09
CA LEU A 133 -11.59 6.82 -7.09
C LEU A 133 -11.81 5.49 -7.81
N PHE A 134 -12.25 4.47 -7.10
CA PHE A 134 -12.59 3.18 -7.70
C PHE A 134 -13.79 3.31 -8.65
N ALA A 135 -14.86 4.00 -8.24
CA ALA A 135 -16.01 4.28 -9.10
C ALA A 135 -15.62 5.07 -10.36
N LEU A 136 -14.75 6.09 -10.20
CA LEU A 136 -14.20 6.84 -11.33
C LEU A 136 -13.40 5.94 -12.27
N THR A 137 -12.59 5.03 -11.71
CA THR A 137 -11.80 4.05 -12.49
C THR A 137 -12.72 3.15 -13.31
N ILE A 138 -13.79 2.63 -12.73
CA ILE A 138 -14.75 1.77 -13.42
C ILE A 138 -15.49 2.49 -14.56
N VAL A 139 -15.93 3.73 -14.33
CA VAL A 139 -16.59 4.54 -15.38
C VAL A 139 -15.64 4.84 -16.52
N LEU A 140 -14.39 5.23 -16.21
CA LEU A 140 -13.38 5.50 -17.25
C LEU A 140 -12.94 4.22 -17.96
N LEU A 141 -12.87 3.11 -17.26
CA LEU A 141 -12.61 1.77 -17.83
C LEU A 141 -13.68 1.40 -18.87
N PHE A 142 -14.96 1.48 -18.50
CA PHE A 142 -16.08 1.26 -19.43
C PHE A 142 -15.97 2.16 -20.66
N LYS A 143 -15.75 3.47 -20.44
CA LYS A 143 -15.60 4.43 -21.53
C LYS A 143 -14.43 4.07 -22.46
N THR A 144 -13.31 3.66 -21.90
CA THR A 144 -12.10 3.33 -22.67
C THR A 144 -12.27 2.02 -23.43
N LEU A 145 -12.74 0.96 -22.76
CA LEU A 145 -13.01 -0.33 -23.40
C LEU A 145 -13.98 -0.19 -24.57
N ARG A 146 -15.03 0.64 -24.44
CA ARG A 146 -15.97 0.92 -25.51
C ARG A 146 -15.33 1.61 -26.74
N LEU A 147 -14.28 2.38 -26.55
CA LEU A 147 -13.54 2.98 -27.68
C LEU A 147 -12.73 1.94 -28.43
N TYR A 148 -12.10 1.01 -27.73
CA TYR A 148 -11.29 -0.05 -28.32
C TYR A 148 -12.16 -1.21 -28.89
N ILE A 149 -13.20 -1.63 -28.17
CA ILE A 149 -14.16 -2.67 -28.62
C ILE A 149 -15.38 -1.96 -29.19
N SER A 150 -15.19 -1.23 -30.30
CA SER A 150 -16.16 -0.28 -30.85
C SER A 150 -17.42 -0.92 -31.45
N ASN A 151 -17.40 -2.21 -31.75
CA ASN A 151 -18.49 -2.97 -32.34
C ASN A 151 -19.45 -3.58 -31.31
N SER A 152 -19.20 -3.36 -30.01
CA SER A 152 -20.06 -3.82 -28.91
C SER A 152 -20.11 -2.77 -27.80
N ILE A 153 -21.27 -2.58 -27.17
CA ILE A 153 -21.45 -1.87 -25.91
C ILE A 153 -21.54 -2.89 -24.77
N LEU A 154 -22.07 -4.09 -25.06
CA LEU A 154 -22.31 -5.14 -24.08
C LEU A 154 -21.02 -5.67 -23.46
N ILE A 155 -20.02 -6.01 -24.29
CA ILE A 155 -18.73 -6.55 -23.81
C ILE A 155 -18.02 -5.56 -22.86
N PRO A 156 -17.80 -4.27 -23.22
CA PRO A 156 -17.24 -3.28 -22.31
C PRO A 156 -18.03 -3.09 -21.03
N PHE A 157 -19.36 -3.08 -21.11
CA PHE A 157 -20.23 -2.91 -19.94
C PHE A 157 -20.11 -4.10 -18.98
N LEU A 158 -20.25 -5.33 -19.50
CA LEU A 158 -20.13 -6.55 -18.68
C LEU A 158 -18.71 -6.69 -18.10
N ALA A 159 -17.66 -6.36 -18.85
CA ALA A 159 -16.29 -6.41 -18.36
C ALA A 159 -16.07 -5.42 -17.21
N ALA A 160 -16.56 -4.17 -17.34
CA ALA A 160 -16.48 -3.18 -16.28
C ALA A 160 -17.33 -3.58 -15.06
N ALA A 161 -18.51 -4.16 -15.26
CA ALA A 161 -19.37 -4.63 -14.18
C ALA A 161 -18.74 -5.82 -13.44
N LEU A 162 -18.23 -6.83 -14.15
CA LEU A 162 -17.55 -7.98 -13.55
C LEU A 162 -16.29 -7.56 -12.78
N PHE A 163 -15.51 -6.62 -13.32
CA PHE A 163 -14.37 -6.06 -12.63
C PHE A 163 -14.80 -5.29 -11.38
N ALA A 164 -15.89 -4.49 -11.43
CA ALA A 164 -16.36 -3.72 -10.28
C ALA A 164 -16.82 -4.58 -9.10
N ILE A 165 -17.46 -5.73 -9.39
CA ILE A 165 -18.10 -6.57 -8.37
C ILE A 165 -17.20 -7.70 -7.84
N HIS A 166 -15.97 -7.86 -8.35
CA HIS A 166 -15.13 -9.01 -8.01
C HIS A 166 -14.59 -8.92 -6.56
N PRO A 167 -14.83 -9.90 -5.68
CA PRO A 167 -14.44 -9.85 -4.27
C PRO A 167 -12.93 -9.74 -4.03
N ILE A 168 -12.10 -10.16 -5.00
CA ILE A 168 -10.63 -10.06 -4.92
C ILE A 168 -10.16 -8.61 -4.76
N HIS A 169 -11.00 -7.63 -5.08
CA HIS A 169 -10.68 -6.21 -4.95
C HIS A 169 -10.92 -5.65 -3.55
N THR A 170 -11.47 -6.45 -2.61
CA THR A 170 -11.76 -5.98 -1.26
C THR A 170 -10.50 -5.45 -0.57
N GLU A 171 -9.37 -6.16 -0.63
CA GLU A 171 -8.11 -5.68 -0.07
C GLU A 171 -7.67 -4.35 -0.70
N VAL A 172 -7.98 -4.09 -1.97
CA VAL A 172 -7.60 -2.85 -2.67
C VAL A 172 -8.48 -1.68 -2.28
N VAL A 173 -9.78 -1.89 -2.05
CA VAL A 173 -10.75 -0.82 -1.80
C VAL A 173 -10.98 -0.59 -0.32
N ALA A 174 -11.10 -1.66 0.49
CA ALA A 174 -11.34 -1.60 1.92
C ALA A 174 -10.08 -1.29 2.74
N ASN A 175 -8.88 -1.61 2.27
CA ASN A 175 -7.63 -1.12 2.83
C ASN A 175 -7.33 0.27 2.23
N ILE A 176 -7.19 1.29 3.05
CA ILE A 176 -6.97 2.68 2.58
C ILE A 176 -5.69 2.78 1.75
N LYS A 177 -4.62 2.11 2.18
CA LYS A 177 -3.33 2.05 1.47
C LYS A 177 -3.45 1.38 0.08
N GLY A 178 -4.46 0.56 -0.16
CA GLY A 178 -4.77 -0.02 -1.48
C GLY A 178 -5.02 1.03 -2.58
N ARG A 179 -5.12 2.31 -2.22
CA ARG A 179 -5.17 3.47 -3.14
C ARG A 179 -4.06 3.47 -4.17
N ASP A 180 -2.90 2.91 -3.84
CA ASP A 180 -1.78 2.74 -4.80
C ASP A 180 -2.24 1.99 -6.05
N ASP A 181 -2.98 0.90 -5.87
CA ASP A 181 -3.50 0.06 -6.95
C ASP A 181 -4.60 0.77 -7.74
N ILE A 182 -5.53 1.43 -7.03
CA ILE A 182 -6.63 2.17 -7.65
C ILE A 182 -6.10 3.29 -8.55
N LEU A 183 -5.17 4.11 -8.05
CA LEU A 183 -4.56 5.21 -8.80
C LEU A 183 -3.74 4.70 -9.99
N CYS A 184 -2.95 3.63 -9.79
CA CYS A 184 -2.19 3.03 -10.87
C CYS A 184 -3.10 2.60 -12.04
N MET A 185 -4.22 1.92 -11.73
CA MET A 185 -5.20 1.49 -12.73
C MET A 185 -5.96 2.67 -13.34
N LEU A 186 -6.35 3.65 -12.55
CA LEU A 186 -7.00 4.88 -13.01
C LEU A 186 -6.15 5.58 -14.07
N PHE A 187 -4.87 5.81 -13.75
CA PHE A 187 -3.97 6.51 -14.68
C PHE A 187 -3.56 5.64 -15.87
N PHE A 188 -3.54 4.32 -15.74
CA PHE A 188 -3.43 3.44 -16.90
C PHE A 188 -4.62 3.61 -17.86
N VAL A 189 -5.84 3.61 -17.34
CA VAL A 189 -7.05 3.81 -18.14
C VAL A 189 -7.04 5.19 -18.83
N VAL A 190 -6.61 6.23 -18.11
CA VAL A 190 -6.44 7.58 -18.69
C VAL A 190 -5.36 7.58 -19.78
N THR A 191 -4.24 6.90 -19.56
CA THR A 191 -3.17 6.74 -20.55
C THR A 191 -3.72 6.14 -21.84
N THR A 192 -4.41 5.00 -21.75
CA THR A 192 -4.96 4.29 -22.93
C THR A 192 -6.06 5.10 -23.62
N LEU A 193 -6.86 5.86 -22.87
CA LEU A 193 -7.85 6.79 -23.42
C LEU A 193 -7.18 7.87 -24.30
N TYR A 194 -6.11 8.48 -23.83
CA TYR A 194 -5.42 9.53 -24.60
C TYR A 194 -4.59 8.95 -25.74
N ILE A 195 -4.04 7.73 -25.61
CA ILE A 195 -3.41 7.03 -26.74
C ILE A 195 -4.44 6.75 -27.84
N TYR A 196 -5.65 6.29 -27.49
CA TYR A 196 -6.72 6.14 -28.49
C TYR A 196 -7.03 7.46 -29.19
N ARG A 197 -7.14 8.56 -28.45
CA ARG A 197 -7.34 9.90 -29.04
C ARG A 197 -6.19 10.32 -29.97
N PHE A 198 -4.97 9.94 -29.61
CA PHE A 198 -3.80 10.16 -30.47
C PHE A 198 -3.91 9.37 -31.77
N THR A 199 -4.32 8.09 -31.72
CA THR A 199 -4.51 7.29 -32.95
C THR A 199 -5.55 7.89 -33.90
N GLN A 200 -6.57 8.59 -33.37
CA GLN A 200 -7.65 9.18 -34.17
C GLN A 200 -7.30 10.58 -34.73
N SER A 201 -6.50 11.35 -34.00
CA SER A 201 -6.27 12.75 -34.31
C SER A 201 -4.87 13.08 -34.82
N GLY A 202 -3.88 12.22 -34.54
CA GLY A 202 -2.45 12.49 -34.77
C GLY A 202 -1.86 13.61 -33.93
N LEU A 203 -2.65 14.26 -33.05
CA LEU A 203 -2.22 15.43 -32.28
C LEU A 203 -1.30 15.06 -31.14
N MET A 204 -0.05 15.52 -31.14
CA MET A 204 0.97 15.23 -30.12
C MET A 204 0.56 15.61 -28.71
N LYS A 205 -0.34 16.60 -28.53
CA LYS A 205 -0.86 16.92 -27.18
C LYS A 205 -1.54 15.74 -26.48
N HIS A 206 -2.21 14.86 -27.24
CA HIS A 206 -2.82 13.67 -26.67
C HIS A 206 -1.77 12.67 -26.18
N LEU A 207 -0.66 12.57 -26.90
CA LEU A 207 0.46 11.74 -26.49
C LEU A 207 1.18 12.32 -25.25
N GLY A 208 1.28 13.64 -25.15
CA GLY A 208 1.76 14.33 -23.94
C GLY A 208 0.87 14.05 -22.72
N TYR A 209 -0.46 14.12 -22.88
CA TYR A 209 -1.40 13.77 -21.79
C TYR A 209 -1.31 12.29 -21.42
N ALA A 210 -1.11 11.40 -22.39
CA ALA A 210 -0.88 9.98 -22.14
C ALA A 210 0.41 9.74 -21.34
N GLY A 211 1.51 10.40 -21.72
CA GLY A 211 2.78 10.33 -20.99
C GLY A 211 2.67 10.85 -19.55
N GLY A 212 2.00 12.00 -19.36
CA GLY A 212 1.75 12.55 -18.03
C GLY A 212 0.91 11.61 -17.15
N ALA A 213 -0.16 11.02 -17.69
CA ALA A 213 -0.95 10.04 -16.98
C ALA A 213 -0.14 8.78 -16.63
N PHE A 214 0.69 8.29 -17.56
CA PHE A 214 1.53 7.14 -17.31
C PHE A 214 2.60 7.40 -16.25
N PHE A 215 3.14 8.61 -16.18
CA PHE A 215 4.02 9.02 -15.10
C PHE A 215 3.32 8.99 -13.73
N LEU A 216 2.07 9.49 -13.66
CA LEU A 216 1.26 9.40 -12.44
C LEU A 216 0.93 7.95 -12.05
N ALA A 217 0.76 7.05 -13.03
CA ALA A 217 0.62 5.62 -12.73
C ALA A 217 1.87 5.07 -12.05
N PHE A 218 3.07 5.41 -12.50
CA PHE A 218 4.34 5.03 -11.86
C PHE A 218 4.52 5.63 -10.46
N LEU A 219 4.14 6.90 -10.26
CA LEU A 219 4.18 7.53 -8.94
C LEU A 219 3.18 6.91 -7.95
N SER A 220 2.24 6.10 -8.45
CA SER A 220 1.30 5.32 -7.64
C SER A 220 1.82 3.93 -7.33
N LYS A 221 2.33 3.20 -8.35
CA LYS A 221 2.83 1.81 -8.16
C LYS A 221 3.78 1.40 -9.27
N GLU A 222 4.87 0.73 -8.92
CA GLU A 222 5.91 0.29 -9.85
C GLU A 222 5.42 -0.74 -10.89
N SER A 223 4.33 -1.48 -10.56
CA SER A 223 3.70 -2.43 -11.50
C SER A 223 3.16 -1.77 -12.78
N ALA A 224 3.05 -0.43 -12.82
CA ALA A 224 2.75 0.34 -14.04
C ALA A 224 3.70 0.00 -15.21
N ILE A 225 4.90 -0.54 -14.95
CA ILE A 225 5.84 -0.97 -15.99
C ILE A 225 5.21 -1.98 -16.96
N THR A 226 4.28 -2.81 -16.51
CA THR A 226 3.58 -3.77 -17.36
C THR A 226 2.77 -3.12 -18.47
N PHE A 227 2.33 -1.87 -18.25
CA PHE A 227 1.52 -1.15 -19.23
C PHE A 227 2.34 -0.73 -20.45
N LEU A 228 3.68 -0.67 -20.34
CA LEU A 228 4.57 -0.50 -21.49
C LEU A 228 4.37 -1.60 -22.54
N ALA A 229 4.04 -2.83 -22.12
CA ALA A 229 3.73 -3.93 -23.03
C ALA A 229 2.23 -4.03 -23.35
N VAL A 230 1.35 -3.71 -22.40
CA VAL A 230 -0.11 -3.77 -22.61
C VAL A 230 -0.58 -2.77 -23.65
N VAL A 231 -0.01 -1.56 -23.70
CA VAL A 231 -0.43 -0.53 -24.67
C VAL A 231 -0.19 -0.93 -26.13
N PRO A 232 1.01 -1.37 -26.54
CA PRO A 232 1.21 -1.92 -27.87
C PRO A 232 0.27 -3.10 -28.19
N LEU A 233 0.02 -3.97 -27.20
CA LEU A 233 -0.93 -5.07 -27.33
C LEU A 233 -2.34 -4.57 -27.65
N MET A 234 -2.83 -3.56 -26.92
CA MET A 234 -4.14 -2.93 -27.20
C MET A 234 -4.20 -2.30 -28.59
N LEU A 235 -3.15 -1.62 -29.01
CA LEU A 235 -3.07 -1.05 -30.36
C LEU A 235 -3.14 -2.13 -31.43
N TYR A 236 -2.45 -3.25 -31.23
CA TYR A 236 -2.46 -4.37 -32.16
C TYR A 236 -3.84 -5.02 -32.32
N PHE A 237 -4.49 -5.32 -31.20
CA PHE A 237 -5.76 -6.04 -31.23
C PHE A 237 -6.93 -5.16 -31.71
N PHE A 238 -6.97 -3.91 -31.32
CA PHE A 238 -8.17 -3.09 -31.42
C PHE A 238 -8.05 -1.89 -32.36
N THR A 239 -6.86 -1.68 -32.97
CA THR A 239 -6.68 -0.55 -33.88
C THR A 239 -5.94 -0.98 -35.15
N ASN A 240 -5.97 -0.08 -36.16
CA ASN A 240 -5.13 -0.19 -37.35
C ASN A 240 -4.02 0.85 -37.31
N ALA A 241 -3.36 1.01 -36.15
CA ALA A 241 -2.31 1.98 -35.94
C ALA A 241 -1.14 1.76 -36.89
N SER A 242 -0.60 2.84 -37.45
CA SER A 242 0.60 2.80 -38.30
C SER A 242 1.85 2.52 -37.46
N LYS A 243 2.94 2.07 -38.10
CA LYS A 243 4.26 1.91 -37.43
C LYS A 243 4.71 3.19 -36.73
N GLU A 244 4.43 4.35 -37.31
CA GLU A 244 4.74 5.65 -36.72
C GLU A 244 4.02 5.85 -35.38
N VAL A 245 2.73 5.50 -35.28
CA VAL A 245 1.94 5.58 -34.03
C VAL A 245 2.52 4.65 -32.98
N TYR A 246 2.90 3.42 -33.32
CA TYR A 246 3.59 2.49 -32.41
C TYR A 246 4.89 3.09 -31.89
N LEU A 247 5.77 3.56 -32.80
CA LEU A 247 7.07 4.13 -32.41
C LEU A 247 6.92 5.34 -31.50
N LYS A 248 6.05 6.30 -31.86
CA LYS A 248 5.81 7.50 -31.05
C LYS A 248 5.23 7.15 -29.69
N THR A 249 4.23 6.28 -29.65
CA THR A 249 3.59 5.86 -28.39
C THR A 249 4.57 5.11 -27.49
N THR A 250 5.24 4.07 -28.00
CA THR A 250 6.20 3.30 -27.21
C THR A 250 7.40 4.15 -26.80
N GLY A 251 7.86 5.05 -27.67
CA GLY A 251 8.95 5.99 -27.37
C GLY A 251 8.63 6.90 -26.18
N VAL A 252 7.42 7.51 -26.17
CA VAL A 252 7.01 8.36 -25.04
C VAL A 252 6.87 7.53 -23.75
N LEU A 253 6.23 6.37 -23.80
CA LEU A 253 6.08 5.51 -22.61
C LEU A 253 7.44 5.02 -22.11
N ALA A 254 8.36 4.63 -22.97
CA ALA A 254 9.71 4.24 -22.61
C ALA A 254 10.48 5.40 -21.97
N SER A 255 10.39 6.60 -22.53
CA SER A 255 11.03 7.81 -21.96
C SER A 255 10.48 8.13 -20.57
N VAL A 256 9.18 8.02 -20.36
CA VAL A 256 8.55 8.20 -19.04
C VAL A 256 9.02 7.11 -18.05
N THR A 257 9.14 5.86 -18.51
CA THR A 257 9.67 4.76 -17.69
C THR A 257 11.09 5.04 -17.25
N ILE A 258 11.98 5.45 -18.18
CA ILE A 258 13.37 5.79 -17.86
C ILE A 258 13.41 6.96 -16.86
N LEU A 259 12.63 8.01 -17.09
CA LEU A 259 12.56 9.16 -16.17
C LEU A 259 12.15 8.72 -14.76
N PHE A 260 11.11 7.89 -14.63
CA PHE A 260 10.68 7.37 -13.33
C PHE A 260 11.78 6.54 -12.65
N LEU A 261 12.44 5.65 -13.39
CA LEU A 261 13.53 4.82 -12.86
C LEU A 261 14.71 5.67 -12.36
N LEU A 262 15.07 6.74 -13.09
CA LEU A 262 16.12 7.67 -12.66
C LEU A 262 15.73 8.40 -11.37
N ILE A 263 14.49 8.89 -11.26
CA ILE A 263 13.99 9.53 -10.03
C ILE A 263 13.98 8.52 -8.88
N ARG A 264 13.42 7.32 -9.11
CA ARG A 264 13.35 6.27 -8.10
C ARG A 264 14.73 5.89 -7.55
N THR A 265 15.72 5.65 -8.43
CA THR A 265 17.07 5.30 -8.00
C THR A 265 17.75 6.43 -7.24
N SER A 266 17.52 7.69 -7.64
CA SER A 266 18.03 8.86 -6.93
C SER A 266 17.45 8.99 -5.52
N VAL A 267 16.16 8.72 -5.34
CA VAL A 267 15.48 8.82 -4.04
C VAL A 267 15.84 7.66 -3.12
N LEU A 268 15.88 6.42 -3.64
CA LEU A 268 16.08 5.22 -2.83
C LEU A 268 17.56 4.88 -2.56
N GLN A 269 18.51 5.60 -3.18
CA GLN A 269 19.96 5.47 -2.97
C GLN A 269 20.50 4.03 -3.09
N GLY A 270 19.80 3.17 -3.82
CA GLY A 270 20.29 1.83 -4.16
C GLY A 270 20.29 0.79 -3.03
N ASP A 271 19.50 0.99 -2.00
CA ASP A 271 19.33 -0.02 -0.93
C ASP A 271 18.69 -1.29 -1.51
N THR A 272 19.49 -2.36 -1.61
CA THR A 272 19.13 -3.66 -2.21
C THR A 272 19.17 -4.78 -1.17
N ALA A 273 18.66 -4.53 0.03
CA ALA A 273 18.58 -5.57 1.04
C ALA A 273 17.81 -6.80 0.50
N PRO A 274 18.29 -8.02 0.75
CA PRO A 274 17.59 -9.24 0.30
C PRO A 274 16.21 -9.32 0.94
N VAL A 275 15.25 -9.88 0.20
CA VAL A 275 13.88 -10.07 0.68
C VAL A 275 13.89 -11.02 1.88
N PRO A 276 13.40 -10.59 3.07
CA PRO A 276 13.35 -11.46 4.24
C PRO A 276 12.47 -12.69 4.00
N ILE A 277 12.90 -13.85 4.49
CA ILE A 277 12.14 -15.11 4.37
C ILE A 277 10.73 -14.97 4.98
N ILE A 278 10.60 -14.20 6.05
CA ILE A 278 9.31 -13.96 6.69
C ILE A 278 8.33 -13.20 5.77
N ASP A 279 8.82 -12.38 4.87
CA ASP A 279 8.02 -11.62 3.91
C ASP A 279 7.72 -12.43 2.66
N ASN A 280 8.70 -13.18 2.18
CA ASN A 280 8.53 -14.11 1.08
C ASN A 280 9.41 -15.34 1.27
N TYR A 281 8.81 -16.44 1.72
CA TYR A 281 9.53 -17.67 2.01
C TYR A 281 10.17 -18.32 0.78
N ILE A 282 9.71 -17.96 -0.43
CA ILE A 282 10.33 -18.43 -1.68
C ILE A 282 11.81 -18.00 -1.75
N SER A 283 12.18 -16.87 -1.14
CA SER A 283 13.58 -16.41 -1.08
C SER A 283 14.49 -17.36 -0.30
N GLY A 284 13.92 -18.15 0.62
CA GLY A 284 14.63 -19.13 1.43
C GLY A 284 14.66 -20.55 0.84
N ILE A 285 13.94 -20.81 -0.25
CA ILE A 285 13.94 -22.13 -0.92
C ILE A 285 15.26 -22.32 -1.66
N ASP A 286 15.88 -23.48 -1.47
CA ASP A 286 17.12 -23.83 -2.12
C ASP A 286 16.96 -24.04 -3.63
N GLY A 287 17.78 -23.34 -4.39
CA GLY A 287 17.88 -23.49 -5.85
C GLY A 287 16.74 -22.83 -6.65
N PHE A 288 17.12 -22.41 -7.87
CA PHE A 288 16.22 -21.71 -8.79
C PHE A 288 14.97 -22.51 -9.15
N VAL A 289 15.12 -23.82 -9.35
CA VAL A 289 14.02 -24.70 -9.78
C VAL A 289 12.93 -24.81 -8.71
N GLY A 290 13.29 -25.05 -7.46
CA GLY A 290 12.33 -25.12 -6.33
C GLY A 290 11.57 -23.81 -6.14
N GLN A 291 12.29 -22.68 -6.22
CA GLN A 291 11.67 -21.35 -6.15
C GLN A 291 10.61 -21.15 -7.24
N ARG A 292 10.90 -21.55 -8.49
CA ARG A 292 9.99 -21.37 -9.63
C ARG A 292 8.83 -22.36 -9.61
N ALA A 293 9.07 -23.59 -9.17
CA ALA A 293 8.01 -24.57 -9.00
C ALA A 293 6.98 -24.08 -7.97
N THR A 294 7.44 -23.59 -6.82
CA THR A 294 6.58 -23.03 -5.79
C THR A 294 5.85 -21.77 -6.26
N ALA A 295 6.52 -20.85 -6.99
CA ALA A 295 5.89 -19.65 -7.54
C ALA A 295 4.77 -20.00 -8.57
N ILE A 296 4.96 -21.03 -9.40
CA ILE A 296 3.93 -21.52 -10.33
C ILE A 296 2.78 -22.16 -9.58
N ALA A 297 3.04 -22.94 -8.54
CA ALA A 297 1.99 -23.52 -7.69
C ALA A 297 1.14 -22.44 -7.01
N ILE A 298 1.77 -21.38 -6.46
CA ILE A 298 1.07 -20.20 -5.91
C ILE A 298 0.25 -19.51 -7.00
N SER A 299 0.76 -19.43 -8.22
CA SER A 299 0.01 -18.87 -9.36
C SER A 299 -1.25 -19.67 -9.66
N GLY A 300 -1.27 -20.97 -9.38
CA GLY A 300 -2.46 -21.82 -9.40
C GLY A 300 -3.48 -21.43 -8.32
N ILE A 301 -3.03 -21.08 -7.12
CA ILE A 301 -3.90 -20.56 -6.05
C ILE A 301 -4.54 -19.23 -6.50
N TYR A 302 -3.77 -18.32 -7.09
CA TYR A 302 -4.29 -17.08 -7.67
C TYR A 302 -5.32 -17.34 -8.75
N LEU A 303 -5.07 -18.28 -9.66
CA LEU A 303 -6.02 -18.65 -10.72
C LEU A 303 -7.33 -19.18 -10.11
N TRP A 304 -7.26 -20.02 -9.07
CA TRP A 304 -8.44 -20.50 -8.34
C TRP A 304 -9.23 -19.34 -7.73
N LYS A 305 -8.55 -18.39 -7.07
CA LYS A 305 -9.17 -17.21 -6.42
C LYS A 305 -9.88 -16.27 -7.43
N LEU A 306 -9.47 -16.24 -8.67
CA LEU A 306 -10.16 -15.49 -9.71
C LEU A 306 -11.54 -16.08 -10.07
N PHE A 307 -11.76 -17.37 -9.85
CA PHE A 307 -13.07 -18.02 -10.09
C PHE A 307 -13.85 -18.26 -8.80
N VAL A 308 -13.17 -18.60 -7.73
CA VAL A 308 -13.73 -18.88 -6.41
C VAL A 308 -13.03 -17.99 -5.36
N PRO A 309 -13.47 -16.73 -5.23
CA PRO A 309 -12.83 -15.75 -4.35
C PRO A 309 -13.22 -15.97 -2.87
N HIS A 310 -12.98 -17.19 -2.36
CA HIS A 310 -13.24 -17.57 -0.98
C HIS A 310 -12.36 -18.77 -0.56
N PRO A 311 -11.87 -18.82 0.71
CA PRO A 311 -11.79 -17.69 1.65
C PRO A 311 -10.77 -16.64 1.17
N LEU A 312 -11.00 -15.36 1.51
CA LEU A 312 -10.04 -14.28 1.32
C LEU A 312 -9.31 -14.00 2.65
N VAL A 313 -7.98 -13.73 2.55
CA VAL A 313 -7.11 -13.50 3.71
C VAL A 313 -6.08 -12.41 3.40
N CYS A 314 -5.74 -11.59 4.40
CA CYS A 314 -4.75 -10.53 4.23
C CYS A 314 -3.31 -11.06 4.20
N ASP A 315 -3.08 -12.29 4.70
CA ASP A 315 -1.77 -12.94 4.68
C ASP A 315 -1.89 -14.48 4.59
N ALA A 316 -1.06 -15.05 3.73
CA ALA A 316 -0.82 -16.48 3.62
C ALA A 316 0.69 -16.73 3.50
N SER A 317 1.43 -16.25 4.50
CA SER A 317 2.89 -16.29 4.54
C SER A 317 3.42 -17.67 4.91
N ILE A 318 4.69 -17.69 5.30
CA ILE A 318 5.43 -18.90 5.66
C ILE A 318 4.60 -19.87 6.53
N SER A 319 4.69 -21.15 6.19
CA SER A 319 3.97 -22.29 6.78
C SER A 319 2.50 -22.44 6.39
N GLN A 320 1.83 -21.41 5.83
CA GLN A 320 0.45 -21.52 5.32
C GLN A 320 0.41 -22.16 3.94
N ILE A 321 1.37 -21.81 3.08
CA ILE A 321 1.52 -22.41 1.75
C ILE A 321 2.82 -23.23 1.76
N ALA A 322 2.73 -24.49 1.33
CA ALA A 322 3.87 -25.41 1.30
C ALA A 322 4.87 -25.07 0.17
N GLU A 323 6.06 -25.61 0.26
CA GLU A 323 7.00 -25.67 -0.86
C GLU A 323 6.58 -26.78 -1.82
N TYR A 324 6.75 -26.53 -3.11
CA TYR A 324 6.37 -27.45 -4.17
C TYR A 324 7.53 -27.78 -5.11
N GLY A 325 7.63 -29.05 -5.48
CA GLY A 325 8.58 -29.56 -6.46
C GLY A 325 7.96 -29.73 -7.86
N LEU A 326 8.80 -30.17 -8.81
CA LEU A 326 8.38 -30.37 -10.22
C LEU A 326 7.38 -31.52 -10.42
N THR A 327 7.29 -32.46 -9.48
CA THR A 327 6.40 -33.63 -9.55
C THR A 327 5.05 -33.39 -8.89
N ASP A 328 4.88 -32.27 -8.17
CA ASP A 328 3.66 -31.98 -7.43
C ASP A 328 2.54 -31.54 -8.38
N TRP A 329 1.34 -32.06 -8.18
CA TRP A 329 0.20 -31.69 -9.02
C TRP A 329 -0.16 -30.19 -8.91
N GLN A 330 0.13 -29.57 -7.77
CA GLN A 330 -0.03 -28.14 -7.53
C GLN A 330 0.88 -27.28 -8.43
N PHE A 331 1.99 -27.82 -8.89
CA PHE A 331 2.84 -27.22 -9.90
C PHE A 331 2.39 -27.61 -11.32
N LEU A 332 2.15 -28.91 -11.57
CA LEU A 332 1.89 -29.42 -12.92
C LEU A 332 0.59 -28.90 -13.52
N VAL A 333 -0.49 -28.85 -12.74
CA VAL A 333 -1.81 -28.41 -13.24
C VAL A 333 -1.80 -26.93 -13.63
N PRO A 334 -1.35 -25.97 -12.81
CA PRO A 334 -1.24 -24.58 -13.23
C PRO A 334 -0.31 -24.38 -14.42
N LEU A 335 0.83 -25.08 -14.45
CA LEU A 335 1.75 -25.01 -15.58
C LEU A 335 1.07 -25.42 -16.90
N LEU A 336 0.33 -26.53 -16.91
CA LEU A 336 -0.41 -26.99 -18.08
C LEU A 336 -1.49 -26.00 -18.50
N ILE A 337 -2.23 -25.43 -17.55
CA ILE A 337 -3.23 -24.40 -17.83
C ILE A 337 -2.59 -23.17 -18.47
N PHE A 338 -1.47 -22.67 -17.90
CA PHE A 338 -0.78 -21.49 -18.44
C PHE A 338 -0.18 -21.77 -19.83
N ILE A 339 0.44 -22.93 -20.04
CA ILE A 339 0.94 -23.32 -21.37
C ILE A 339 -0.21 -23.40 -22.38
N SER A 340 -1.31 -24.08 -22.03
CA SER A 340 -2.47 -24.22 -22.93
C SER A 340 -3.09 -22.86 -23.27
N ALA A 341 -3.24 -21.97 -22.26
CA ALA A 341 -3.71 -20.62 -22.48
C ALA A 341 -2.78 -19.80 -23.37
N ALA A 342 -1.46 -19.91 -23.17
CA ALA A 342 -0.46 -19.25 -24.00
C ALA A 342 -0.51 -19.76 -25.45
N VAL A 343 -0.52 -21.07 -25.66
CA VAL A 343 -0.65 -21.71 -26.99
C VAL A 343 -1.90 -21.21 -27.70
N PHE A 344 -3.05 -21.21 -27.03
CA PHE A 344 -4.30 -20.65 -27.57
C PHE A 344 -4.14 -19.17 -27.94
N ALA A 345 -3.60 -18.36 -27.03
CA ALA A 345 -3.47 -16.92 -27.25
C ALA A 345 -2.58 -16.59 -28.45
N PHE A 346 -1.47 -17.30 -28.63
CA PHE A 346 -0.58 -17.11 -29.77
C PHE A 346 -1.16 -17.69 -31.07
N ALA A 347 -1.84 -18.84 -31.03
CA ALA A 347 -2.52 -19.41 -32.19
C ALA A 347 -3.60 -18.50 -32.77
N LYS A 348 -4.33 -17.77 -31.86
CA LYS A 348 -5.38 -16.84 -32.25
C LYS A 348 -4.94 -15.38 -32.34
N LEU A 349 -3.63 -15.10 -32.26
CA LEU A 349 -3.07 -13.77 -32.28
C LEU A 349 -3.42 -13.02 -33.57
N LYS A 350 -3.20 -13.65 -34.73
CA LYS A 350 -3.46 -13.05 -36.07
C LYS A 350 -4.94 -12.78 -36.33
N GLU A 351 -5.82 -13.54 -35.69
CA GLU A 351 -7.28 -13.34 -35.78
C GLU A 351 -7.75 -12.13 -34.94
N LYS A 352 -6.85 -11.52 -34.17
CA LYS A 352 -7.16 -10.43 -33.21
C LYS A 352 -8.34 -10.79 -32.27
N ASN A 353 -8.36 -12.03 -31.82
CA ASN A 353 -9.44 -12.54 -30.96
C ASN A 353 -9.40 -11.89 -29.59
N ILE A 354 -10.55 -11.39 -29.09
CA ILE A 354 -10.65 -10.72 -27.77
C ILE A 354 -10.19 -11.63 -26.64
N LEU A 355 -10.49 -12.94 -26.69
CA LEU A 355 -10.03 -13.89 -25.67
C LEU A 355 -8.49 -14.03 -25.67
N SER A 356 -7.86 -14.00 -26.86
CA SER A 356 -6.40 -13.99 -26.98
C SER A 356 -5.81 -12.72 -26.34
N PHE A 357 -6.41 -11.55 -26.58
CA PHE A 357 -6.03 -10.32 -25.90
C PHE A 357 -6.14 -10.44 -24.38
N ALA A 358 -7.27 -10.93 -23.88
CA ALA A 358 -7.56 -11.05 -22.44
C ALA A 358 -6.53 -11.94 -21.72
N ILE A 359 -6.16 -13.07 -22.34
CA ILE A 359 -5.13 -14.00 -21.82
C ILE A 359 -3.75 -13.30 -21.82
N LEU A 360 -3.36 -12.65 -22.91
CA LEU A 360 -2.07 -11.95 -22.98
C LEU A 360 -2.00 -10.77 -22.02
N TYR A 361 -3.10 -10.03 -21.87
CA TYR A 361 -3.22 -8.98 -20.86
C TYR A 361 -2.99 -9.54 -19.44
N PHE A 362 -3.64 -10.65 -19.10
CA PHE A 362 -3.43 -11.34 -17.84
C PHE A 362 -1.97 -11.72 -17.64
N PHE A 363 -1.34 -12.39 -18.60
CA PHE A 363 0.05 -12.80 -18.48
C PHE A 363 1.01 -11.63 -18.30
N VAL A 364 0.84 -10.55 -19.07
CA VAL A 364 1.69 -9.36 -18.96
C VAL A 364 1.53 -8.69 -17.60
N THR A 365 0.31 -8.45 -17.14
CA THR A 365 0.06 -7.77 -15.87
C THR A 365 0.37 -8.65 -14.66
N PHE A 366 0.20 -9.97 -14.77
CA PHE A 366 0.52 -10.93 -13.73
C PHE A 366 2.02 -11.22 -13.61
N SER A 367 2.80 -11.10 -14.71
CA SER A 367 4.21 -11.48 -14.74
C SER A 367 5.04 -10.83 -13.63
N VAL A 368 4.88 -9.53 -13.39
CA VAL A 368 5.65 -8.79 -12.37
C VAL A 368 5.21 -9.05 -10.94
N VAL A 369 4.06 -9.69 -10.72
CA VAL A 369 3.51 -9.99 -9.39
C VAL A 369 3.47 -11.48 -9.08
N SER A 370 3.92 -12.33 -10.00
CA SER A 370 3.84 -13.80 -9.94
C SER A 370 4.96 -14.48 -9.14
N ASN A 371 6.01 -13.76 -8.75
CA ASN A 371 7.27 -14.32 -8.23
C ASN A 371 8.02 -15.26 -9.23
N ILE A 372 7.56 -15.38 -10.49
CA ILE A 372 8.18 -16.25 -11.48
C ILE A 372 9.44 -15.61 -12.09
N PRO A 373 9.44 -14.36 -12.61
CA PRO A 373 10.65 -13.76 -13.16
C PRO A 373 11.67 -13.38 -12.09
N PHE A 374 11.20 -12.80 -10.97
CA PHE A 374 11.99 -12.37 -9.82
C PHE A 374 11.15 -12.48 -8.55
N ILE A 375 11.81 -12.56 -7.41
CA ILE A 375 11.15 -12.70 -6.10
C ILE A 375 10.76 -11.30 -5.61
N LEU A 376 9.49 -11.14 -5.20
CA LEU A 376 8.94 -9.91 -4.65
C LEU A 376 9.12 -9.84 -3.13
N GLY A 377 8.76 -8.70 -2.54
CA GLY A 377 8.64 -8.53 -1.08
C GLY A 377 7.44 -9.26 -0.44
N THR A 378 6.74 -10.13 -1.18
CA THR A 378 5.65 -10.98 -0.65
C THR A 378 5.46 -12.21 -1.52
N ASN A 379 5.16 -13.36 -0.88
CA ASN A 379 4.85 -14.60 -1.60
C ASN A 379 3.40 -14.64 -2.13
N TYR A 380 2.47 -14.04 -1.37
CA TYR A 380 1.04 -14.04 -1.68
C TYR A 380 0.39 -12.73 -1.21
N GLY A 381 -0.60 -12.25 -1.97
CA GLY A 381 -1.43 -11.10 -1.62
C GLY A 381 -2.55 -10.93 -2.64
N GLU A 382 -3.78 -10.86 -2.19
CA GLU A 382 -4.97 -10.81 -3.06
C GLU A 382 -4.97 -9.56 -3.94
N ARG A 383 -4.51 -8.43 -3.42
CA ARG A 383 -4.33 -7.17 -4.16
C ARG A 383 -3.45 -7.29 -5.41
N LEU A 384 -2.57 -8.30 -5.48
CA LEU A 384 -1.71 -8.53 -6.65
C LEU A 384 -2.52 -8.95 -7.89
N LEU A 385 -3.72 -9.49 -7.69
CA LEU A 385 -4.63 -9.84 -8.78
C LEU A 385 -5.48 -8.67 -9.28
N TYR A 386 -5.41 -7.49 -8.68
CA TYR A 386 -6.27 -6.36 -9.07
C TYR A 386 -6.17 -6.03 -10.56
N ALA A 387 -4.99 -5.69 -11.07
CA ALA A 387 -4.82 -5.41 -12.49
C ALA A 387 -5.01 -6.65 -13.38
N PRO A 388 -4.47 -7.84 -13.05
CA PRO A 388 -4.66 -9.05 -13.86
C PRO A 388 -6.11 -9.50 -14.02
N SER A 389 -6.97 -9.31 -13.00
CA SER A 389 -8.38 -9.71 -13.02
C SER A 389 -9.22 -9.03 -14.12
N LEU A 390 -8.76 -7.88 -14.65
CA LEU A 390 -9.40 -7.26 -15.80
C LEU A 390 -9.32 -8.16 -17.03
N GLY A 391 -8.23 -8.91 -17.22
CA GLY A 391 -8.13 -9.90 -18.30
C GLY A 391 -9.25 -10.95 -18.19
N LEU A 392 -9.47 -11.50 -16.99
CA LEU A 392 -10.59 -12.42 -16.76
C LEU A 392 -11.95 -11.76 -17.02
N SER A 393 -12.15 -10.54 -16.53
CA SER A 393 -13.40 -9.81 -16.71
C SER A 393 -13.73 -9.59 -18.18
N ILE A 394 -12.73 -9.26 -19.02
CA ILE A 394 -12.89 -9.13 -20.47
C ILE A 394 -13.19 -10.49 -21.12
N ALA A 395 -12.48 -11.55 -20.71
CA ALA A 395 -12.69 -12.89 -21.22
C ALA A 395 -14.12 -13.38 -20.92
N CYS A 396 -14.57 -13.26 -19.67
CA CYS A 396 -15.92 -13.64 -19.25
C CYS A 396 -17.00 -12.83 -19.98
N ALA A 397 -16.82 -11.51 -20.09
CA ALA A 397 -17.75 -10.65 -20.82
C ALA A 397 -17.88 -11.05 -22.30
N PHE A 398 -16.75 -11.35 -22.95
CA PHE A 398 -16.73 -11.83 -24.34
C PHE A 398 -17.46 -13.19 -24.48
N LEU A 399 -17.16 -14.13 -23.58
CA LEU A 399 -17.79 -15.47 -23.62
C LEU A 399 -19.30 -15.38 -23.36
N LEU A 400 -19.73 -14.55 -22.39
CA LEU A 400 -21.16 -14.31 -22.13
C LEU A 400 -21.88 -13.68 -23.33
N ALA A 401 -21.25 -12.68 -23.95
CA ALA A 401 -21.82 -12.04 -25.14
C ALA A 401 -21.93 -13.04 -26.31
N LYS A 402 -20.90 -13.86 -26.54
CA LYS A 402 -20.81 -14.77 -27.67
C LYS A 402 -21.67 -16.02 -27.51
N PHE A 403 -21.65 -16.68 -26.34
CA PHE A 403 -22.26 -17.99 -26.15
C PHE A 403 -23.62 -17.96 -25.42
N ILE A 404 -23.84 -17.00 -24.56
CA ILE A 404 -25.07 -16.87 -23.73
C ILE A 404 -26.04 -15.89 -24.40
N GLN A 405 -25.60 -14.65 -24.67
CA GLN A 405 -26.45 -13.66 -25.35
C GLN A 405 -26.57 -13.95 -26.85
N LYS A 406 -25.51 -14.44 -27.48
CA LYS A 406 -25.34 -14.75 -28.92
C LYS A 406 -25.39 -13.51 -29.82
N GLU A 407 -26.41 -12.69 -29.68
CA GLU A 407 -26.59 -11.43 -30.44
C GLU A 407 -26.77 -10.26 -29.49
N GLU A 408 -25.96 -9.22 -29.62
CA GLU A 408 -26.16 -7.98 -28.91
C GLU A 408 -27.32 -7.19 -29.50
N LYS A 409 -28.27 -6.83 -28.66
CA LYS A 409 -29.42 -6.01 -29.06
C LYS A 409 -29.18 -4.57 -28.69
N GLN A 410 -29.36 -3.68 -29.65
CA GLN A 410 -29.27 -2.25 -29.44
C GLN A 410 -30.52 -1.69 -28.73
N ALA A 411 -30.33 -0.65 -27.94
CA ALA A 411 -31.41 0.03 -27.22
C ALA A 411 -31.07 1.51 -27.02
N LEU A 412 -32.06 2.32 -26.69
CA LEU A 412 -31.92 3.78 -26.56
C LEU A 412 -31.75 4.23 -25.10
N SER A 413 -32.08 3.37 -24.14
CA SER A 413 -31.97 3.63 -22.70
C SER A 413 -31.25 2.47 -21.99
N ALA A 414 -30.71 2.70 -20.81
CA ALA A 414 -30.06 1.67 -20.02
C ALA A 414 -31.04 0.53 -19.64
N SER A 415 -32.27 0.85 -19.22
CA SER A 415 -33.25 -0.17 -18.86
C SER A 415 -33.64 -1.05 -20.05
N SER A 416 -33.90 -0.46 -21.22
CA SER A 416 -34.22 -1.23 -22.43
C SER A 416 -32.98 -2.02 -22.92
N PHE A 417 -31.75 -1.51 -22.73
CA PHE A 417 -30.52 -2.24 -23.06
C PHE A 417 -30.35 -3.48 -22.18
N LEU A 418 -30.53 -3.34 -20.86
CA LEU A 418 -30.42 -4.47 -19.92
C LEU A 418 -31.48 -5.53 -20.21
N SER A 419 -32.74 -5.11 -20.43
CA SER A 419 -33.84 -6.02 -20.79
C SER A 419 -33.60 -6.73 -22.11
N ALA A 420 -33.13 -6.01 -23.13
CA ALA A 420 -32.88 -6.59 -24.46
C ALA A 420 -31.68 -7.58 -24.45
N ASN A 421 -30.69 -7.37 -23.56
CA ASN A 421 -29.54 -8.23 -23.39
C ASN A 421 -29.62 -9.08 -22.11
N SER A 422 -30.85 -9.39 -21.66
CA SER A 422 -31.15 -9.97 -20.36
C SER A 422 -30.44 -11.29 -20.06
N LYS A 423 -30.15 -12.14 -21.03
CA LYS A 423 -29.50 -13.44 -20.81
C LYS A 423 -28.11 -13.28 -20.20
N ALA A 424 -27.26 -12.45 -20.81
CA ALA A 424 -25.93 -12.18 -20.28
C ALA A 424 -25.96 -11.35 -18.99
N VAL A 425 -26.87 -10.34 -18.94
CA VAL A 425 -27.06 -9.49 -17.76
C VAL A 425 -27.52 -10.30 -16.54
N MET A 426 -28.43 -11.25 -16.73
CA MET A 426 -28.91 -12.10 -15.65
C MET A 426 -27.80 -12.99 -15.06
N VAL A 427 -26.92 -13.54 -15.89
CA VAL A 427 -25.76 -14.30 -15.39
C VAL A 427 -24.87 -13.40 -14.52
N VAL A 428 -24.56 -12.19 -14.99
CA VAL A 428 -23.75 -11.23 -14.21
C VAL A 428 -24.47 -10.78 -12.94
N ALA A 429 -25.80 -10.63 -12.98
CA ALA A 429 -26.59 -10.30 -11.78
C ALA A 429 -26.56 -11.42 -10.73
N ILE A 430 -26.68 -12.69 -11.15
CA ILE A 430 -26.57 -13.84 -10.24
C ILE A 430 -25.16 -13.90 -9.62
N VAL A 431 -24.11 -13.79 -10.44
CA VAL A 431 -22.74 -13.71 -9.94
C VAL A 431 -22.57 -12.51 -9.01
N GLY A 432 -23.18 -11.37 -9.35
CA GLY A 432 -23.18 -10.16 -8.56
C GLY A 432 -23.80 -10.33 -7.17
N VAL A 433 -24.88 -11.09 -7.04
CA VAL A 433 -25.47 -11.39 -5.72
C VAL A 433 -24.51 -12.22 -4.86
N CYS A 434 -23.91 -13.29 -5.43
CA CYS A 434 -22.94 -14.12 -4.72
C CYS A 434 -21.68 -13.32 -4.35
N TYR A 435 -21.14 -12.57 -5.30
CA TYR A 435 -19.93 -11.76 -5.09
C TYR A 435 -20.21 -10.56 -4.15
N GLY A 436 -21.42 -9.99 -4.21
CA GLY A 436 -21.85 -8.94 -3.29
C GLY A 436 -21.87 -9.41 -1.84
N TYR A 437 -22.41 -10.59 -1.59
CA TYR A 437 -22.36 -11.21 -0.26
C TYR A 437 -20.92 -11.38 0.23
N LEU A 438 -20.04 -11.96 -0.61
CA LEU A 438 -18.63 -12.18 -0.26
C LEU A 438 -17.88 -10.85 -0.03
N THR A 439 -18.11 -9.84 -0.88
CA THR A 439 -17.46 -8.53 -0.78
C THR A 439 -17.91 -7.78 0.47
N ILE A 440 -19.23 -7.70 0.73
CA ILE A 440 -19.77 -6.98 1.89
C ILE A 440 -19.32 -7.64 3.20
N THR A 441 -19.32 -8.98 3.25
CA THR A 441 -18.82 -9.73 4.41
C THR A 441 -17.32 -9.48 4.59
N ARG A 442 -16.53 -9.57 3.52
CA ARG A 442 -15.08 -9.33 3.60
C ARG A 442 -14.74 -7.89 3.96
N ASN A 443 -15.48 -6.90 3.50
CA ASN A 443 -15.30 -5.51 3.90
C ASN A 443 -15.48 -5.32 5.42
N ALA A 444 -16.46 -6.02 6.02
CA ALA A 444 -16.69 -5.97 7.47
C ALA A 444 -15.52 -6.61 8.26
N GLU A 445 -14.82 -7.58 7.68
CA GLU A 445 -13.62 -8.15 8.29
C GLU A 445 -12.43 -7.15 8.30
N TRP A 446 -12.44 -6.13 7.43
CA TRP A 446 -11.48 -5.03 7.39
C TRP A 446 -11.84 -3.84 8.28
N THR A 447 -12.78 -4.01 9.22
CA THR A 447 -13.23 -2.94 10.11
C THR A 447 -12.07 -2.35 10.94
N ASP A 448 -11.21 -3.21 11.50
CA ASP A 448 -10.02 -2.85 12.26
C ASP A 448 -9.03 -4.03 12.32
N ASN A 449 -7.83 -3.78 12.84
CA ASN A 449 -6.78 -4.80 12.96
C ASN A 449 -7.19 -6.02 13.81
N ASN A 450 -7.93 -5.80 14.90
CA ASN A 450 -8.34 -6.90 15.77
C ASN A 450 -9.30 -7.85 15.04
N THR A 451 -10.32 -7.30 14.40
CA THR A 451 -11.31 -8.04 13.62
C THR A 451 -10.64 -8.76 12.44
N LEU A 452 -9.76 -8.06 11.70
CA LEU A 452 -9.05 -8.62 10.56
C LEU A 452 -8.18 -9.82 10.96
N TYR A 453 -7.34 -9.66 11.98
CA TYR A 453 -6.43 -10.73 12.39
C TYR A 453 -7.16 -11.91 13.03
N CYS A 454 -8.20 -11.67 13.84
CA CYS A 454 -8.98 -12.75 14.45
C CYS A 454 -9.71 -13.58 13.39
N THR A 455 -10.32 -12.95 12.40
CA THR A 455 -11.05 -13.66 11.33
C THR A 455 -10.10 -14.37 10.37
N ASP A 456 -8.99 -13.74 10.01
CA ASP A 456 -8.03 -14.32 9.07
C ASP A 456 -7.20 -15.47 9.69
N MET A 457 -6.89 -15.43 11.00
CA MET A 457 -6.29 -16.56 11.69
C MET A 457 -7.14 -17.83 11.65
N GLN A 458 -8.48 -17.70 11.61
CA GLN A 458 -9.37 -18.87 11.45
C GLN A 458 -9.29 -19.48 10.04
N LYS A 459 -9.02 -18.66 9.02
CA LYS A 459 -8.93 -19.07 7.62
C LYS A 459 -7.51 -19.47 7.20
N SER A 460 -6.50 -18.93 7.89
CA SER A 460 -5.07 -19.08 7.60
C SER A 460 -4.32 -19.39 8.90
N ALA A 461 -4.75 -20.47 9.57
CA ALA A 461 -4.29 -20.85 10.92
C ALA A 461 -2.78 -21.19 11.00
N ASN A 462 -2.13 -21.45 9.88
CA ASN A 462 -0.70 -21.70 9.82
C ASN A 462 0.11 -20.48 9.33
N SER A 463 -0.51 -19.29 9.21
CA SER A 463 0.23 -18.08 8.90
C SER A 463 1.01 -17.57 10.10
N THR A 464 2.32 -17.68 10.05
CA THR A 464 3.23 -17.16 11.06
C THR A 464 3.02 -15.68 11.34
N LYS A 465 2.81 -14.89 10.27
CA LYS A 465 2.61 -13.43 10.40
C LYS A 465 1.30 -13.07 11.09
N LEU A 466 0.20 -13.77 10.82
CA LEU A 466 -1.08 -13.47 11.47
C LEU A 466 -1.01 -13.63 12.98
N HIS A 467 -0.41 -14.72 13.46
CA HIS A 467 -0.18 -14.91 14.90
C HIS A 467 0.69 -13.80 15.49
N TYR A 468 1.75 -13.41 14.79
CA TYR A 468 2.61 -12.31 15.22
C TYR A 468 1.88 -10.96 15.21
N TYR A 469 1.16 -10.63 14.15
CA TYR A 469 0.45 -9.36 14.01
C TYR A 469 -0.65 -9.20 15.07
N TYR A 470 -1.43 -10.24 15.31
CA TYR A 470 -2.44 -10.22 16.35
C TYR A 470 -1.81 -10.00 17.73
N ALA A 471 -0.82 -10.81 18.10
CA ALA A 471 -0.12 -10.67 19.38
C ALA A 471 0.54 -9.30 19.55
N ASN A 472 1.17 -8.78 18.48
CA ASN A 472 1.78 -7.46 18.49
C ASN A 472 0.73 -6.35 18.60
N HIS A 473 -0.42 -6.48 17.95
CA HIS A 473 -1.50 -5.51 18.02
C HIS A 473 -2.07 -5.37 19.41
N ILE A 474 -2.46 -6.47 20.06
CA ILE A 474 -3.06 -6.43 21.40
C ILE A 474 -2.08 -6.00 22.50
N THR A 475 -0.78 -6.00 22.20
CA THR A 475 0.29 -5.58 23.15
C THR A 475 0.88 -4.21 22.84
N GLN A 476 0.27 -3.43 21.92
CA GLN A 476 0.70 -2.05 21.67
C GLN A 476 0.54 -1.19 22.91
N PRO A 477 1.42 -0.20 23.12
CA PRO A 477 1.37 0.69 24.28
C PRO A 477 0.00 1.35 24.48
N GLU A 478 -0.70 1.67 23.41
CA GLU A 478 -2.04 2.29 23.43
C GLU A 478 -3.06 1.43 24.20
N PHE A 479 -2.95 0.10 24.14
CA PHE A 479 -3.83 -0.81 24.86
C PHE A 479 -3.29 -1.19 26.25
N LEU A 480 -1.98 -1.42 26.37
CA LEU A 480 -1.40 -1.88 27.62
C LEU A 480 -1.17 -0.75 28.65
N SER A 481 -0.87 0.49 28.20
CA SER A 481 -0.54 1.59 29.12
C SER A 481 -1.75 2.07 29.94
N VAL A 482 -2.96 1.89 29.43
CA VAL A 482 -4.20 2.27 30.13
C VAL A 482 -4.62 1.23 31.18
N LEU A 483 -4.02 0.05 31.16
CA LEU A 483 -4.32 -1.03 32.12
C LEU A 483 -3.28 -1.04 33.25
N PRO A 484 -3.70 -1.04 34.52
CA PRO A 484 -2.79 -1.10 35.66
C PRO A 484 -1.87 -2.35 35.58
N LYS A 485 -0.60 -2.16 35.97
CA LYS A 485 0.33 -3.31 36.08
C LYS A 485 -0.25 -4.33 37.09
N GLY A 486 -0.31 -5.59 36.70
CA GLY A 486 -0.84 -6.66 37.53
C GLY A 486 -2.37 -6.86 37.50
N SER A 487 -3.13 -6.01 36.77
CA SER A 487 -4.57 -6.23 36.64
C SER A 487 -4.87 -7.55 35.90
N PRO A 488 -6.01 -8.22 36.21
CA PRO A 488 -6.40 -9.47 35.54
C PRO A 488 -6.53 -9.30 34.03
N GLU A 489 -7.02 -8.16 33.57
CA GLU A 489 -7.21 -7.84 32.15
C GLU A 489 -5.85 -7.73 31.43
N ARG A 490 -4.88 -6.97 32.02
CA ARG A 490 -3.53 -6.88 31.49
C ARG A 490 -2.85 -8.23 31.43
N LYS A 491 -2.97 -9.04 32.51
CA LYS A 491 -2.42 -10.40 32.55
C LYS A 491 -3.00 -11.28 31.46
N LYS A 492 -4.32 -11.24 31.23
CA LYS A 492 -4.98 -11.99 30.16
C LYS A 492 -4.43 -11.62 28.78
N ILE A 493 -4.23 -10.33 28.50
CA ILE A 493 -3.65 -9.87 27.23
C ILE A 493 -2.22 -10.40 27.05
N ILE A 494 -1.38 -10.26 28.09
CA ILE A 494 0.01 -10.73 28.07
C ILE A 494 0.07 -12.25 27.86
N ASP A 495 -0.79 -13.01 28.54
CA ASP A 495 -0.84 -14.48 28.41
C ASP A 495 -1.29 -14.88 27.00
N THR A 496 -2.32 -14.21 26.45
CA THR A 496 -2.80 -14.44 25.07
C THR A 496 -1.70 -14.14 24.06
N ALA A 497 -1.04 -12.98 24.16
CA ALA A 497 0.04 -12.60 23.27
C ALA A 497 1.23 -13.58 23.35
N ALA A 498 1.59 -14.02 24.56
CA ALA A 498 2.66 -15.02 24.73
C ALA A 498 2.33 -16.36 24.05
N ILE A 499 1.05 -16.77 24.07
CA ILE A 499 0.59 -17.98 23.37
C ILE A 499 0.72 -17.79 21.86
N GLU A 500 0.25 -16.66 21.32
CA GLU A 500 0.27 -16.41 19.88
C GLU A 500 1.70 -16.23 19.35
N PHE A 501 2.60 -15.55 20.08
CA PHE A 501 4.02 -15.50 19.72
C PHE A 501 4.67 -16.90 19.73
N LYS A 502 4.30 -17.78 20.68
CA LYS A 502 4.79 -19.16 20.68
C LYS A 502 4.27 -19.95 19.48
N LYS A 503 3.01 -19.76 19.06
CA LYS A 503 2.47 -20.38 17.85
C LYS A 503 3.25 -19.90 16.62
N ALA A 504 3.48 -18.59 16.48
CA ALA A 504 4.30 -18.03 15.41
C ALA A 504 5.70 -18.66 15.38
N LEU A 505 6.32 -18.86 16.55
CA LEU A 505 7.64 -19.46 16.68
C LEU A 505 7.65 -20.99 16.51
N HIS A 506 6.54 -21.67 16.73
CA HIS A 506 6.37 -23.08 16.39
C HIS A 506 6.36 -23.26 14.86
N LEU A 507 5.66 -22.36 14.15
CA LEU A 507 5.57 -22.36 12.69
C LEU A 507 6.88 -21.91 12.03
N TYR A 508 7.51 -20.87 12.56
CA TYR A 508 8.81 -20.38 12.09
C TYR A 508 9.75 -20.03 13.25
N PRO A 509 10.58 -21.00 13.68
CA PRO A 509 11.45 -20.82 14.85
C PRO A 509 12.48 -19.71 14.75
N ALA A 510 12.88 -19.31 13.53
CA ALA A 510 13.90 -18.30 13.29
C ALA A 510 13.31 -16.88 13.08
N TYR A 511 12.14 -16.58 13.67
CA TYR A 511 11.52 -15.26 13.58
C TYR A 511 12.02 -14.31 14.69
N PRO A 512 13.00 -13.41 14.43
CA PRO A 512 13.66 -12.64 15.49
C PRO A 512 12.72 -11.70 16.23
N ASP A 513 11.80 -11.01 15.50
CA ASP A 513 10.84 -10.09 16.11
C ASP A 513 9.87 -10.81 17.04
N ALA A 514 9.37 -11.97 16.65
CA ALA A 514 8.49 -12.78 17.51
C ALA A 514 9.23 -13.28 18.75
N ILE A 515 10.51 -13.67 18.64
CA ILE A 515 11.34 -14.08 19.78
C ILE A 515 11.53 -12.91 20.75
N GLN A 516 11.84 -11.73 20.25
CA GLN A 516 12.02 -10.52 21.04
C GLN A 516 10.73 -10.10 21.77
N LYS A 517 9.59 -10.10 21.04
CA LYS A 517 8.28 -9.79 21.63
C LYS A 517 7.86 -10.84 22.67
N LEU A 518 8.10 -12.12 22.41
CA LEU A 518 7.88 -13.17 23.41
C LEU A 518 8.73 -12.95 24.67
N ALA A 519 9.99 -12.51 24.51
CA ALA A 519 10.86 -12.20 25.64
C ALA A 519 10.23 -11.09 26.52
N THR A 520 9.68 -10.05 25.91
CA THR A 520 8.97 -8.98 26.64
C THR A 520 7.76 -9.54 27.42
N MET A 521 6.95 -10.39 26.78
CA MET A 521 5.79 -11.00 27.45
C MET A 521 6.19 -11.92 28.60
N LEU A 522 7.25 -12.70 28.42
CA LEU A 522 7.79 -13.56 29.50
C LEU A 522 8.30 -12.73 30.67
N TYR A 523 8.93 -11.59 30.41
CA TYR A 523 9.36 -10.68 31.45
C TYR A 523 8.19 -10.07 32.22
N GLU A 524 7.13 -9.61 31.53
CA GLU A 524 5.90 -9.13 32.14
C GLU A 524 5.18 -10.22 32.97
N GLN A 525 5.37 -11.51 32.62
CA GLN A 525 4.89 -12.67 33.41
C GLN A 525 5.79 -13.01 34.62
N GLY A 526 6.89 -12.27 34.86
CA GLY A 526 7.89 -12.55 35.87
C GLY A 526 8.85 -13.73 35.57
N LYS A 527 8.81 -14.27 34.34
CA LYS A 527 9.68 -15.37 33.90
C LYS A 527 11.02 -14.84 33.35
N THR A 528 11.78 -14.22 34.23
CA THR A 528 12.97 -13.43 33.89
C THR A 528 14.07 -14.23 33.17
N ASP A 529 14.35 -15.45 33.61
CA ASP A 529 15.40 -16.28 32.99
C ASP A 529 15.02 -16.67 31.57
N SER A 530 13.77 -17.08 31.36
CA SER A 530 13.24 -17.42 30.03
C SER A 530 13.25 -16.20 29.10
N ALA A 531 12.91 -15.02 29.62
CA ALA A 531 12.99 -13.76 28.87
C ALA A 531 14.43 -13.45 28.42
N GLY A 532 15.40 -13.60 29.33
CA GLY A 532 16.82 -13.39 29.02
C GLY A 532 17.34 -14.34 27.95
N ILE A 533 16.93 -15.63 27.98
CA ILE A 533 17.28 -16.62 26.94
C ILE A 533 16.71 -16.18 25.59
N CYS A 534 15.45 -15.74 25.54
CA CYS A 534 14.80 -15.27 24.31
C CYS A 534 15.46 -14.02 23.76
N TYR A 535 15.77 -12.99 24.58
CA TYR A 535 16.50 -11.80 24.13
C TYR A 535 17.86 -12.14 23.53
N LYS A 536 18.65 -12.99 24.22
CA LYS A 536 19.95 -13.44 23.72
C LYS A 536 19.81 -14.19 22.38
N ARG A 537 18.75 -14.97 22.21
CA ARG A 537 18.47 -15.68 20.96
C ARG A 537 18.11 -14.71 19.82
N ALA A 538 17.27 -13.70 20.06
CA ALA A 538 16.94 -12.66 19.08
C ALA A 538 18.19 -11.88 18.63
N ILE A 539 19.02 -11.47 19.58
CA ILE A 539 20.30 -10.77 19.31
C ILE A 539 21.28 -11.65 18.54
N ARG A 540 21.33 -12.97 18.77
CA ARG A 540 22.17 -13.86 17.96
C ARG A 540 21.73 -13.97 16.52
N LEU A 541 20.42 -13.95 16.26
CA LEU A 541 19.88 -13.99 14.89
C LEU A 541 20.12 -12.70 14.13
N VAL A 542 19.98 -11.55 14.81
CA VAL A 542 20.22 -10.22 14.21
C VAL A 542 21.10 -9.37 15.13
N PRO A 543 22.45 -9.59 15.10
CA PRO A 543 23.37 -8.95 16.05
C PRO A 543 23.41 -7.42 15.96
N THR A 544 23.06 -6.85 14.80
CA THR A 544 23.10 -5.41 14.51
C THR A 544 21.81 -4.68 14.88
N ASN A 545 20.77 -5.39 15.30
CA ASN A 545 19.50 -4.75 15.65
C ASN A 545 19.60 -4.01 16.99
N ALA A 546 19.61 -2.67 16.91
CA ALA A 546 19.72 -1.79 18.07
C ALA A 546 18.50 -1.91 19.02
N GLN A 547 17.31 -2.13 18.49
CA GLN A 547 16.08 -2.24 19.27
C GLN A 547 16.08 -3.49 20.18
N TYR A 548 16.54 -4.65 19.68
CA TYR A 548 16.62 -5.87 20.50
C TYR A 548 17.57 -5.69 21.67
N ARG A 549 18.72 -5.05 21.44
CA ARG A 549 19.69 -4.74 22.48
C ARG A 549 19.13 -3.75 23.49
N ASN A 550 18.49 -2.69 23.02
CA ASN A 550 17.84 -1.73 23.90
C ASN A 550 16.80 -2.38 24.79
N ASN A 551 15.91 -3.22 24.23
CA ASN A 551 14.85 -3.87 25.01
C ASN A 551 15.43 -4.86 26.03
N TYR A 552 16.49 -5.61 25.66
CA TYR A 552 17.20 -6.45 26.62
C TYR A 552 17.90 -5.63 27.70
N GLY A 553 18.54 -4.52 27.34
CA GLY A 553 19.16 -3.58 28.27
C GLY A 553 18.15 -2.98 29.26
N THR A 554 16.94 -2.66 28.79
CA THR A 554 15.85 -2.17 29.66
C THR A 554 15.46 -3.21 30.72
N MET A 555 15.25 -4.47 30.32
CA MET A 555 15.00 -5.55 31.27
C MET A 555 16.13 -5.68 32.31
N LEU A 556 17.37 -5.66 31.85
CA LEU A 556 18.55 -5.76 32.76
C LEU A 556 18.64 -4.57 33.71
N PHE A 557 18.31 -3.36 33.24
CA PHE A 557 18.27 -2.15 34.05
C PHE A 557 17.22 -2.24 35.17
N GLU A 558 16.00 -2.68 34.82
CA GLU A 558 14.91 -2.87 35.79
C GLU A 558 15.25 -3.95 36.84
N LEU A 559 16.06 -4.94 36.47
CA LEU A 559 16.60 -5.95 37.41
C LEU A 559 17.80 -5.44 38.22
N GLY A 560 18.20 -4.21 38.07
CA GLY A 560 19.35 -3.59 38.79
C GLY A 560 20.72 -4.04 38.30
N LYS A 561 20.81 -4.80 37.18
CA LYS A 561 22.04 -5.27 36.54
C LYS A 561 22.67 -4.19 35.67
N LEU A 562 23.14 -3.11 36.30
CA LEU A 562 23.52 -1.86 35.62
C LEU A 562 24.65 -2.03 34.61
N GLU A 563 25.66 -2.88 34.89
CA GLU A 563 26.81 -3.10 34.02
C GLU A 563 26.41 -3.85 32.74
N GLU A 564 25.57 -4.89 32.86
CA GLU A 564 25.06 -5.63 31.74
C GLU A 564 24.11 -4.75 30.90
N ALA A 565 23.27 -3.93 31.54
CA ALA A 565 22.38 -2.98 30.86
C ALA A 565 23.18 -1.94 30.06
N GLN A 566 24.21 -1.34 30.67
CA GLN A 566 25.11 -0.42 30.01
C GLN A 566 25.72 -1.02 28.74
N TYR A 567 26.25 -2.24 28.83
CA TYR A 567 26.82 -2.95 27.69
C TYR A 567 25.83 -3.09 26.53
N GLN A 568 24.57 -3.42 26.83
CA GLN A 568 23.55 -3.58 25.78
C GLN A 568 23.16 -2.23 25.16
N PHE A 569 23.01 -1.17 25.94
CA PHE A 569 22.70 0.17 25.42
C PHE A 569 23.87 0.75 24.60
N GLU A 570 25.11 0.61 25.07
CA GLU A 570 26.28 1.02 24.29
C GLU A 570 26.38 0.25 22.96
N ALA A 571 26.09 -1.05 22.98
CA ALA A 571 26.03 -1.84 21.76
C ALA A 571 24.89 -1.40 20.83
N ALA A 572 23.72 -1.01 21.35
CA ALA A 572 22.63 -0.45 20.57
C ALA A 572 23.05 0.86 19.87
N ILE A 573 23.70 1.76 20.60
CA ILE A 573 24.19 3.06 20.08
C ILE A 573 25.29 2.84 19.02
N ARG A 574 26.18 1.84 19.17
CA ARG A 574 27.17 1.51 18.14
C ARG A 574 26.55 1.14 16.80
N PHE A 575 25.44 0.42 16.79
CA PHE A 575 24.72 0.04 15.55
C PHE A 575 23.77 1.12 15.05
N SER A 576 23.26 1.97 15.95
CA SER A 576 22.37 3.09 15.60
C SER A 576 22.70 4.30 16.47
N PRO A 577 23.68 5.15 16.06
CA PRO A 577 24.16 6.29 16.86
C PRO A 577 23.08 7.34 17.18
N ALA A 578 22.05 7.44 16.34
CA ALA A 578 20.92 8.36 16.52
C ALA A 578 19.74 7.75 17.30
N TYR A 579 19.90 6.57 17.91
CA TYR A 579 18.79 5.91 18.60
C TYR A 579 18.54 6.55 19.97
N SER A 580 17.65 7.56 20.00
CA SER A 580 17.34 8.40 21.16
C SER A 580 16.92 7.60 22.40
N HIS A 581 16.14 6.50 22.23
CA HIS A 581 15.74 5.66 23.36
C HIS A 581 16.93 4.98 24.05
N ALA A 582 17.88 4.43 23.28
CA ALA A 582 19.07 3.80 23.86
C ALA A 582 19.97 4.82 24.53
N LEU A 583 20.11 6.03 23.96
CA LEU A 583 20.82 7.13 24.58
C LEU A 583 20.20 7.53 25.92
N ASN A 584 18.88 7.72 25.98
CA ASN A 584 18.17 8.06 27.20
C ASN A 584 18.25 6.96 28.26
N ASN A 585 18.16 5.69 27.85
CA ASN A 585 18.31 4.56 28.76
C ASN A 585 19.72 4.47 29.34
N LEU A 586 20.74 4.76 28.53
CA LEU A 586 22.12 4.85 28.98
C LEU A 586 22.32 6.03 29.96
N ALA A 587 21.67 7.17 29.69
CA ALA A 587 21.64 8.30 30.64
C ALA A 587 21.05 7.86 31.99
N SER A 588 19.93 7.12 31.98
CA SER A 588 19.29 6.58 33.18
C SER A 588 20.21 5.63 33.96
N VAL A 589 21.00 4.79 33.27
CA VAL A 589 22.03 3.94 33.94
C VAL A 589 23.03 4.78 34.69
N HIS A 590 23.58 5.83 34.03
CA HIS A 590 24.56 6.72 34.65
C HIS A 590 23.95 7.56 35.78
N GLY A 591 22.72 8.07 35.62
CA GLY A 591 21.99 8.78 36.67
C GLY A 591 21.78 7.91 37.92
N THR A 592 21.34 6.65 37.73
CA THR A 592 21.17 5.65 38.82
C THR A 592 22.49 5.35 39.50
N ARG A 593 23.59 5.22 38.75
CA ARG A 593 24.93 4.99 39.31
C ARG A 593 25.39 6.20 40.13
N GLY A 594 25.18 7.42 39.66
CA GLY A 594 25.44 8.65 40.41
C GLY A 594 24.68 8.70 41.72
N SER A 595 23.39 8.40 41.71
CA SER A 595 22.53 8.33 42.91
C SER A 595 23.02 7.27 43.91
N LYS A 596 23.48 6.09 43.43
CA LYS A 596 24.09 5.07 44.30
C LYS A 596 25.35 5.61 44.99
N TYR A 597 26.22 6.34 44.31
CA TYR A 597 27.40 6.94 44.95
C TYR A 597 27.01 8.00 45.99
N VAL A 598 26.00 8.82 45.72
CA VAL A 598 25.47 9.80 46.71
C VAL A 598 24.98 9.06 47.95
N GLY A 599 24.24 7.96 47.81
CA GLY A 599 23.74 7.15 48.95
C GLY A 599 24.85 6.56 49.84
N LEU A 600 26.05 6.38 49.25
CA LEU A 600 27.20 5.82 49.99
C LEU A 600 28.00 6.87 50.78
N ILE A 601 27.81 8.17 50.49
CA ILE A 601 28.61 9.27 51.11
C ILE A 601 28.57 9.24 52.63
N ASN A 602 27.37 9.07 53.20
CA ASN A 602 27.21 9.04 54.68
C ASN A 602 27.64 7.73 55.34
N ALA A 603 27.62 6.64 54.55
CA ALA A 603 28.05 5.30 55.05
C ALA A 603 29.57 5.17 55.08
N TYR A 604 30.28 5.97 54.24
CA TYR A 604 31.75 5.88 54.11
C TYR A 604 32.40 7.26 54.18
N PRO A 605 32.37 7.98 55.36
CA PRO A 605 32.90 9.35 55.51
C PRO A 605 34.34 9.53 55.04
N PRO A 606 35.29 8.59 55.21
CA PRO A 606 36.67 8.76 54.73
C PRO A 606 36.80 8.83 53.20
N ARG A 607 35.80 8.34 52.49
CA ARG A 607 35.78 8.33 51.00
C ARG A 607 34.84 9.38 50.42
N ARG A 608 34.40 10.35 51.20
CA ARG A 608 33.38 11.35 50.81
C ARG A 608 33.74 12.07 49.51
N GLU A 609 34.95 12.59 49.40
CA GLU A 609 35.39 13.35 48.22
C GLU A 609 35.46 12.48 46.99
N GLU A 610 35.98 11.24 47.10
CA GLU A 610 36.02 10.27 46.03
C GLU A 610 34.61 9.92 45.55
N LEU A 611 33.65 9.71 46.47
CA LEU A 611 32.29 9.38 46.14
C LEU A 611 31.52 10.54 45.49
N ILE A 612 31.75 11.78 45.93
CA ILE A 612 31.24 13.00 45.30
C ILE A 612 31.77 13.10 43.86
N ALA A 613 33.07 12.96 43.66
CA ALA A 613 33.69 13.01 42.34
C ALA A 613 33.08 11.93 41.38
N LYS A 614 32.92 10.70 41.87
CA LYS A 614 32.29 9.61 41.08
C LYS A 614 30.85 9.88 40.78
N ALA A 615 30.07 10.44 41.70
CA ALA A 615 28.69 10.81 41.50
C ALA A 615 28.57 11.91 40.43
N THR A 616 29.33 12.97 40.57
CA THR A 616 29.38 14.10 39.62
C THR A 616 29.79 13.65 38.22
N ALA A 617 30.81 12.81 38.09
CA ALA A 617 31.21 12.23 36.81
C ALA A 617 30.11 11.38 36.18
N SER A 618 29.37 10.63 36.98
CA SER A 618 28.23 9.82 36.50
C SER A 618 27.05 10.69 36.05
N PHE A 619 26.69 11.75 36.79
CA PHE A 619 25.64 12.67 36.40
C PHE A 619 26.00 13.48 35.15
N ASN A 620 27.27 13.87 34.96
CA ASN A 620 27.73 14.54 33.75
C ASN A 620 27.58 13.63 32.52
N LYS A 621 27.89 12.33 32.62
CA LYS A 621 27.61 11.36 31.55
C LYS A 621 26.10 11.20 31.30
N SER A 622 25.28 11.21 32.34
CA SER A 622 23.82 11.17 32.20
C SER A 622 23.32 12.36 31.39
N LEU A 623 23.83 13.57 31.67
CA LEU A 623 23.50 14.78 30.88
C LEU A 623 23.95 14.65 29.42
N GLU A 624 25.17 14.22 29.19
CA GLU A 624 25.72 14.04 27.83
C GLU A 624 24.78 13.16 26.98
N TYR A 625 24.40 12.01 27.50
CA TYR A 625 23.56 11.07 26.76
C TYR A 625 22.10 11.53 26.64
N SER A 626 21.50 12.14 27.65
CA SER A 626 20.14 12.65 27.59
C SER A 626 20.01 13.86 26.67
N LEU A 627 20.99 14.76 26.65
CA LEU A 627 21.09 15.85 25.67
C LEU A 627 21.30 15.32 24.24
N GLY A 628 22.09 14.24 24.10
CA GLY A 628 22.21 13.51 22.85
C GLY A 628 20.89 12.95 22.36
N ALA A 629 20.09 12.35 23.24
CA ALA A 629 18.75 11.85 22.92
C ALA A 629 17.82 12.96 22.42
N ILE A 630 17.80 14.10 23.10
CA ILE A 630 17.03 15.30 22.72
C ILE A 630 17.47 15.84 21.35
N LYS A 631 18.77 15.85 21.08
CA LYS A 631 19.31 16.31 19.79
C LYS A 631 18.78 15.49 18.62
N TYR A 632 18.69 14.17 18.77
CA TYR A 632 18.25 13.28 17.71
C TYR A 632 16.72 13.14 17.63
N ASP A 633 16.03 13.30 18.78
CA ASP A 633 14.58 13.30 18.85
C ASP A 633 14.08 14.40 19.80
N PRO A 634 13.85 15.61 19.29
CA PRO A 634 13.30 16.72 20.09
C PRO A 634 11.85 16.49 20.60
N SER A 635 11.18 15.46 20.11
CA SER A 635 9.81 15.11 20.56
C SER A 635 9.78 14.10 21.70
N TYR A 636 10.94 13.58 22.12
CA TYR A 636 11.06 12.56 23.15
C TYR A 636 11.04 13.15 24.57
N SER A 637 9.85 13.31 25.15
CA SER A 637 9.62 13.97 26.46
C SER A 637 10.42 13.35 27.62
N GLN A 638 10.59 12.02 27.63
CA GLN A 638 11.35 11.33 28.68
C GLN A 638 12.83 11.72 28.73
N ALA A 639 13.43 12.09 27.60
CA ALA A 639 14.80 12.57 27.59
C ALA A 639 14.96 13.93 28.29
N TYR A 640 13.97 14.81 28.14
CA TYR A 640 13.92 16.07 28.89
C TYR A 640 13.72 15.84 30.40
N GLU A 641 12.88 14.86 30.79
CA GLU A 641 12.73 14.46 32.20
C GLU A 641 14.03 13.93 32.79
N THR A 642 14.73 13.07 32.06
CA THR A 642 16.03 12.53 32.50
C THR A 642 17.05 13.65 32.67
N CYS A 643 17.09 14.63 31.75
CA CYS A 643 17.91 15.86 31.90
C CYS A 643 17.54 16.64 33.17
N ALA A 644 16.26 16.91 33.37
CA ALA A 644 15.78 17.66 34.54
C ALA A 644 16.20 16.98 35.85
N ILE A 645 15.92 15.68 36.00
CA ILE A 645 16.27 14.90 37.20
C ILE A 645 17.80 14.94 37.43
N THR A 646 18.59 14.87 36.37
CA THR A 646 20.05 14.88 36.48
C THR A 646 20.57 16.27 36.92
N TYR A 647 20.02 17.36 36.38
CA TYR A 647 20.35 18.74 36.84
C TYR A 647 19.98 18.96 38.30
N ALA A 648 18.81 18.47 38.72
CA ALA A 648 18.42 18.50 40.14
C ALA A 648 19.44 17.76 41.03
N SER A 649 19.92 16.59 40.55
CA SER A 649 20.93 15.80 41.29
C SER A 649 22.30 16.48 41.37
N LEU A 650 22.59 17.38 40.45
CA LEU A 650 23.79 18.23 40.45
C LEU A 650 23.60 19.54 41.22
N GLY A 651 22.40 19.84 41.73
CA GLY A 651 22.06 21.08 42.43
C GLY A 651 21.76 22.26 41.50
N ASP A 652 21.68 22.07 40.21
CA ASP A 652 21.39 23.12 39.21
C ASP A 652 19.86 23.30 39.06
N GLN A 653 19.29 24.10 39.95
CA GLN A 653 17.85 24.31 40.00
C GLN A 653 17.31 25.10 38.78
N VAL A 654 18.16 25.92 38.14
CA VAL A 654 17.75 26.73 36.98
C VAL A 654 17.51 25.83 35.78
N ASN A 655 18.47 24.95 35.46
CA ASN A 655 18.32 24.02 34.39
C ASN A 655 17.29 22.91 34.69
N TYR A 656 17.14 22.50 35.93
CA TYR A 656 16.04 21.62 36.34
C TYR A 656 14.67 22.18 35.90
N GLN A 657 14.35 23.42 36.30
CA GLN A 657 13.07 24.05 35.95
C GLN A 657 12.88 24.18 34.44
N LYS A 658 13.95 24.59 33.72
CA LYS A 658 13.93 24.72 32.26
C LYS A 658 13.58 23.40 31.57
N TYR A 659 14.30 22.31 31.88
CA TYR A 659 14.11 21.02 31.20
C TYR A 659 12.83 20.34 31.66
N HIS A 660 12.38 20.52 32.88
CA HIS A 660 11.08 20.07 33.37
C HIS A 660 9.93 20.72 32.58
N GLN A 661 9.99 22.04 32.39
CA GLN A 661 9.01 22.76 31.58
C GLN A 661 8.99 22.30 30.14
N LEU A 662 10.15 22.06 29.53
CA LEU A 662 10.28 21.52 28.18
C LEU A 662 9.69 20.09 28.08
N ALA A 663 9.86 19.25 29.08
CA ALA A 663 9.27 17.93 29.14
C ALA A 663 7.74 18.00 29.12
N GLU A 664 7.15 18.87 29.94
CA GLU A 664 5.69 19.04 29.98
C GLU A 664 5.13 19.64 28.67
N GLN A 665 5.80 20.62 28.07
CA GLN A 665 5.40 21.17 26.78
C GLN A 665 5.46 20.10 25.67
N THR A 666 6.48 19.24 25.73
CA THR A 666 6.64 18.16 24.73
C THR A 666 5.56 17.09 24.88
N LYS A 667 5.22 16.70 26.11
CA LYS A 667 4.08 15.80 26.39
C LYS A 667 2.76 16.37 25.86
N GLN A 668 2.47 17.65 26.10
CA GLN A 668 1.25 18.30 25.62
C GLN A 668 1.18 18.32 24.09
N LYS A 669 2.30 18.58 23.39
CA LYS A 669 2.35 18.59 21.92
C LYS A 669 2.20 17.21 21.30
N THR A 670 2.72 16.18 21.96
CA THR A 670 2.70 14.80 21.43
C THR A 670 1.44 14.03 21.83
N GLY A 671 0.62 14.57 22.72
CA GLY A 671 -0.60 13.90 23.21
C GLY A 671 -0.31 12.63 24.02
N LYS A 672 0.91 12.51 24.55
CA LYS A 672 1.36 11.36 25.36
C LYS A 672 1.62 11.77 26.80
#